data_75d5d86c19aad6ad4fe43ecc70841802
#
_entry.id   75d5d86c19aad6ad4fe43ecc70841802
#
_cell.length_a   1.000
_cell.length_b   1.000
_cell.length_c   1.000
_cell.angle_alpha   90.00
_cell.angle_beta   90.00
_cell.angle_gamma   90.00
#
_symmetry.space_group_name_H-M   'P 1'
#
loop_
_entity.id
_entity.type
_entity.pdbx_description
1 polymer ?
#
loop_
_entity_poly.entity_id
_entity_poly.type
_entity_poly.pdbx_seq_one_letter_code
_entity_poly.pdbx_strand_id
1 'polypeptide(L)'
;MAEPSAKRSTSRQPRLPTSSAVRGFLKKFSLPGSGTDPLVFFSSHHDELRQVLLEELQSHPFKVVLVLRQEMTRESATGSTSAVPFFRSRPARILSEGDIDSAVKIMVARITGLIDTWVQNGSNWTVSRVRQLDVSTAKYTPLRGGAADIPPKLEKKKAIINVKNNDDRCLMWALLSALHPVEQNAERASKYTQYVEELRFDGVMFPATLRDVSKVEIQNGLAINVFGYEGNLYPLYLSERQETPINLLLHDNHFTWIKNFSRACENKNKRATHYCLRCLSAHKTADSLQHHSEKCQVMKPVPVVMPTAKDSILKYTNLKHRMVAPYIIYADTEAIIEPMEEQHGSSTVRTARHVPCSIRYAAIRSNGEVRGEFDDCSENAIHNFFDSLKELEGSIQEDLADIKPIRMTAELELEFQNAVNCWICDEVLGEDRVRDHDHLTGNYRGAAHYQCNIQLSIYPDRQIIPVVFHNLKGYDAHHLIAHIGMTEVEEVEYEDSNQRKRIKKVGEISVIANNMEKYISFKWRQYRFIDSMAFLNSSLDSLVSNTPEDAFKLTRTMAHHDLLLRKGVYPYGYMDSFARFDETQLPPKSAFESSLTGEGISDADYAHAQNVWQTFECSTMEAYHDLYLQTDVYLLADVFEHFRKTAYKTYGLDPAHYLTLPGYAWDALLRFTQIELQLLTDVDMHLFVEAGLRGGISMASQRYGKANNPTMDQYNPAEPTSYLLYLDANNLYGWAMCQSMPTSEFAWCDKNLSEILAQPVDSSTGFIVECDQLSH
;
A
#
# COMPACT_ATOMS: atom_id res chain seq x y z
N MET A 1 -10.82 -60.77 -45.31
CA MET A 1 -11.44 -59.44 -45.20
C MET A 1 -11.30 -59.01 -43.73
N ALA A 2 -10.38 -58.17 -43.43
CA ALA A 2 -10.16 -57.64 -42.10
C ALA A 2 -10.64 -56.20 -42.10
N GLU A 3 -11.53 -55.80 -41.18
CA GLU A 3 -12.05 -54.47 -40.98
C GLU A 3 -10.93 -53.59 -40.37
N PRO A 4 -10.85 -52.29 -40.73
CA PRO A 4 -9.91 -51.40 -40.16
C PRO A 4 -10.41 -50.89 -38.79
N SER A 5 -9.60 -51.10 -37.75
CA SER A 5 -9.83 -50.59 -36.40
C SER A 5 -9.85 -49.05 -36.40
N ALA A 6 -10.99 -48.48 -36.00
CA ALA A 6 -11.15 -47.05 -35.76
C ALA A 6 -10.22 -46.59 -34.62
N LYS A 7 -9.26 -45.70 -34.91
CA LYS A 7 -8.48 -44.96 -33.91
C LYS A 7 -9.44 -44.04 -33.16
N ARG A 8 -9.69 -44.31 -31.88
CA ARG A 8 -10.32 -43.36 -30.95
C ARG A 8 -9.41 -42.14 -30.81
N SER A 9 -9.86 -41.01 -31.33
CA SER A 9 -9.28 -39.71 -31.00
C SER A 9 -9.68 -39.36 -29.56
N THR A 10 -8.76 -39.51 -28.64
CA THR A 10 -8.93 -38.90 -27.30
C THR A 10 -8.77 -37.39 -27.48
N SER A 11 -9.85 -36.65 -27.41
CA SER A 11 -9.85 -35.21 -27.28
C SER A 11 -9.20 -34.85 -25.91
N ARG A 12 -7.90 -34.57 -25.90
CA ARG A 12 -7.24 -33.96 -24.72
C ARG A 12 -7.78 -32.55 -24.57
N GLN A 13 -8.23 -32.21 -23.36
CA GLN A 13 -8.62 -30.84 -23.02
C GLN A 13 -7.43 -29.88 -23.26
N PRO A 14 -7.68 -28.66 -23.75
CA PRO A 14 -6.62 -27.67 -23.96
C PRO A 14 -5.87 -27.36 -22.64
N ARG A 15 -4.58 -27.20 -22.72
CA ARG A 15 -3.74 -26.94 -21.55
C ARG A 15 -3.91 -25.48 -21.11
N LEU A 16 -4.37 -25.27 -19.90
CA LEU A 16 -4.51 -23.93 -19.33
C LEU A 16 -3.13 -23.30 -19.05
N PRO A 17 -2.96 -21.98 -19.26
CA PRO A 17 -1.73 -21.29 -18.91
C PRO A 17 -1.50 -21.33 -17.40
N THR A 18 -0.26 -21.52 -16.98
CA THR A 18 0.15 -21.46 -15.56
C THR A 18 -0.04 -20.07 -14.97
N SER A 19 0.11 -19.04 -15.79
CA SER A 19 -0.23 -17.65 -15.47
C SER A 19 -0.56 -16.88 -16.73
N SER A 20 -1.39 -15.85 -16.60
CA SER A 20 -1.69 -14.92 -17.67
C SER A 20 -1.68 -13.48 -17.16
N ALA A 21 -1.50 -12.51 -18.06
CA ALA A 21 -1.49 -11.10 -17.75
C ALA A 21 -2.02 -10.28 -18.92
N VAL A 22 -2.47 -9.04 -18.63
CA VAL A 22 -3.00 -8.11 -19.63
C VAL A 22 -4.13 -8.75 -20.43
N ARG A 23 -5.15 -9.30 -19.71
CA ARG A 23 -6.33 -9.97 -20.28
C ARG A 23 -5.98 -11.06 -21.31
N GLY A 24 -5.03 -11.92 -20.95
CA GLY A 24 -4.59 -13.00 -21.81
C GLY A 24 -3.65 -12.59 -22.95
N PHE A 25 -3.22 -11.33 -23.02
CA PHE A 25 -2.23 -10.88 -23.99
C PHE A 25 -0.83 -11.51 -23.76
N LEU A 26 -0.47 -11.69 -22.50
CA LEU A 26 0.72 -12.42 -22.07
C LEU A 26 0.28 -13.70 -21.38
N LYS A 27 0.79 -14.83 -21.81
CA LYS A 27 0.53 -16.12 -21.16
C LYS A 27 1.84 -16.83 -20.87
N LYS A 28 1.84 -17.64 -19.84
CA LYS A 28 2.96 -18.48 -19.45
C LYS A 28 2.45 -19.90 -19.24
N PHE A 29 3.13 -20.84 -19.85
CA PHE A 29 2.93 -22.26 -19.65
C PHE A 29 4.18 -22.82 -19.02
N SER A 30 4.06 -23.72 -18.06
CA SER A 30 5.21 -24.35 -17.40
C SER A 30 5.16 -25.84 -17.59
N LEU A 31 6.25 -26.38 -18.12
CA LEU A 31 6.46 -27.82 -18.28
C LEU A 31 7.38 -28.30 -17.16
N PRO A 32 7.01 -29.32 -16.38
CA PRO A 32 7.85 -29.83 -15.30
C PRO A 32 9.14 -30.41 -15.85
N GLY A 33 10.24 -30.17 -15.17
CA GLY A 33 11.53 -30.67 -15.58
C GLY A 33 11.73 -32.16 -15.28
N SER A 34 12.47 -32.84 -16.14
CA SER A 34 12.85 -34.25 -15.99
C SER A 34 14.26 -34.49 -16.53
N GLY A 35 14.98 -35.43 -15.92
CA GLY A 35 16.32 -35.81 -16.37
C GLY A 35 17.41 -34.78 -16.09
N THR A 36 18.63 -35.11 -16.54
CA THR A 36 19.83 -34.29 -16.33
C THR A 36 20.30 -33.59 -17.60
N ASP A 37 20.00 -34.13 -18.79
CA ASP A 37 20.44 -33.60 -20.08
C ASP A 37 19.36 -32.70 -20.70
N PRO A 38 19.64 -31.40 -20.94
CA PRO A 38 18.73 -30.46 -21.58
C PRO A 38 18.28 -30.87 -22.98
N LEU A 39 19.18 -31.47 -23.80
CA LEU A 39 18.84 -31.89 -25.16
C LEU A 39 17.86 -33.07 -25.15
N VAL A 40 18.11 -34.05 -24.27
CA VAL A 40 17.19 -35.20 -24.08
C VAL A 40 15.83 -34.69 -23.55
N PHE A 41 15.86 -33.73 -22.63
CA PHE A 41 14.63 -33.10 -22.14
C PHE A 41 13.84 -32.43 -23.26
N PHE A 42 14.46 -31.56 -24.06
CA PHE A 42 13.77 -30.91 -25.19
C PHE A 42 13.26 -31.91 -26.22
N SER A 43 14.02 -32.97 -26.51
CA SER A 43 13.60 -34.02 -27.45
C SER A 43 12.40 -34.79 -26.93
N SER A 44 12.36 -35.14 -25.64
CA SER A 44 11.24 -35.89 -25.04
C SER A 44 9.97 -35.07 -24.86
N HIS A 45 10.08 -33.73 -24.72
CA HIS A 45 8.95 -32.79 -24.56
C HIS A 45 8.62 -32.02 -25.84
N HIS A 46 9.23 -32.38 -26.97
CA HIS A 46 9.03 -31.66 -28.24
C HIS A 46 7.55 -31.63 -28.67
N ASP A 47 6.88 -32.77 -28.62
CA ASP A 47 5.48 -32.87 -29.02
C ASP A 47 4.55 -32.08 -28.07
N GLU A 48 4.85 -32.11 -26.79
CA GLU A 48 4.11 -31.35 -25.78
C GLU A 48 4.29 -29.85 -25.97
N LEU A 49 5.54 -29.39 -26.19
CA LEU A 49 5.83 -27.99 -26.49
C LEU A 49 5.16 -27.53 -27.79
N ARG A 50 5.25 -28.37 -28.85
CA ARG A 50 4.59 -28.11 -30.12
C ARG A 50 3.07 -27.99 -29.96
N GLN A 51 2.47 -28.86 -29.16
CA GLN A 51 1.02 -28.84 -28.88
C GLN A 51 0.60 -27.52 -28.19
N VAL A 52 1.33 -27.08 -27.17
CA VAL A 52 1.09 -25.79 -26.47
C VAL A 52 1.13 -24.62 -27.47
N LEU A 53 2.12 -24.60 -28.36
CA LEU A 53 2.25 -23.54 -29.36
C LEU A 53 1.17 -23.61 -30.44
N LEU A 54 0.71 -24.79 -30.82
CA LEU A 54 -0.40 -24.96 -31.75
C LEU A 54 -1.74 -24.50 -31.16
N GLU A 55 -2.01 -24.86 -29.92
CA GLU A 55 -3.23 -24.42 -29.21
C GLU A 55 -3.27 -22.88 -29.08
N GLU A 56 -2.14 -22.26 -28.73
CA GLU A 56 -2.05 -20.79 -28.68
C GLU A 56 -2.25 -20.16 -30.06
N LEU A 57 -1.70 -20.76 -31.12
CA LEU A 57 -1.82 -20.24 -32.49
C LEU A 57 -3.27 -20.31 -33.02
N GLN A 58 -4.08 -21.25 -32.54
CA GLN A 58 -5.51 -21.30 -32.89
C GLN A 58 -6.27 -20.05 -32.48
N SER A 59 -5.81 -19.39 -31.40
CA SER A 59 -6.41 -18.15 -30.90
C SER A 59 -5.92 -16.91 -31.66
N HIS A 60 -4.62 -16.83 -31.89
CA HIS A 60 -3.97 -15.66 -32.55
C HIS A 60 -2.48 -15.93 -32.81
N PRO A 61 -1.84 -15.23 -33.77
CA PRO A 61 -0.38 -15.16 -33.88
C PRO A 61 0.24 -14.61 -32.59
N PHE A 62 1.46 -15.08 -32.26
CA PHE A 62 2.12 -14.66 -31.00
C PHE A 62 3.64 -14.62 -31.14
N LYS A 63 4.30 -13.96 -30.18
CA LYS A 63 5.73 -14.09 -29.94
C LYS A 63 5.94 -15.06 -28.79
N VAL A 64 6.94 -15.93 -28.89
CA VAL A 64 7.26 -16.91 -27.85
C VAL A 64 8.70 -16.76 -27.38
N VAL A 65 8.91 -17.00 -26.08
CA VAL A 65 10.22 -17.10 -25.45
C VAL A 65 10.23 -18.35 -24.58
N LEU A 66 11.29 -19.14 -24.69
CA LEU A 66 11.54 -20.27 -23.82
C LEU A 66 12.53 -19.90 -22.73
N VAL A 67 12.26 -20.31 -21.48
CA VAL A 67 13.13 -20.12 -20.34
C VAL A 67 13.30 -21.46 -19.63
N LEU A 68 14.50 -22.05 -19.71
CA LEU A 68 14.85 -23.29 -19.02
C LEU A 68 15.44 -22.98 -17.66
N ARG A 69 14.89 -23.57 -16.61
CA ARG A 69 15.45 -23.57 -15.27
C ARG A 69 16.21 -24.85 -15.03
N GLN A 70 17.50 -24.73 -14.75
CA GLN A 70 18.40 -25.86 -14.63
C GLN A 70 19.09 -25.83 -13.29
N GLU A 71 19.10 -26.96 -12.59
CA GLU A 71 19.93 -27.12 -11.40
C GLU A 71 21.36 -27.52 -11.83
N MET A 72 22.31 -26.78 -11.28
CA MET A 72 23.71 -26.99 -11.48
C MET A 72 24.37 -27.28 -10.14
N THR A 73 25.32 -28.18 -10.10
CA THR A 73 26.09 -28.52 -8.89
C THR A 73 27.58 -28.32 -9.17
N ARG A 74 28.27 -27.90 -8.14
CA ARG A 74 29.75 -27.78 -8.15
C ARG A 74 30.26 -28.44 -6.87
N GLU A 75 31.14 -29.40 -7.06
CA GLU A 75 31.88 -30.01 -5.95
C GLU A 75 33.13 -29.20 -5.63
N SER A 76 33.35 -28.93 -4.37
CA SER A 76 34.55 -28.29 -3.84
C SER A 76 35.10 -29.09 -2.67
N ALA A 77 36.35 -28.82 -2.28
CA ALA A 77 37.00 -29.50 -1.14
C ALA A 77 36.23 -29.29 0.20
N THR A 78 35.31 -28.30 0.26
CA THR A 78 34.51 -27.94 1.45
C THR A 78 33.05 -28.38 1.36
N GLY A 79 32.64 -29.07 0.29
CA GLY A 79 31.26 -29.57 0.11
C GLY A 79 30.66 -29.26 -1.27
N SER A 80 29.47 -29.78 -1.52
CA SER A 80 28.70 -29.55 -2.76
C SER A 80 27.87 -28.28 -2.65
N THR A 81 27.99 -27.42 -3.69
CA THR A 81 27.17 -26.20 -3.81
C THR A 81 26.21 -26.33 -4.98
N SER A 82 24.94 -26.00 -4.82
CA SER A 82 23.96 -26.00 -5.91
C SER A 82 23.47 -24.58 -6.25
N ALA A 83 23.15 -24.37 -7.53
CA ALA A 83 22.54 -23.16 -8.05
C ALA A 83 21.48 -23.51 -9.10
N VAL A 84 20.46 -22.70 -9.25
CA VAL A 84 19.39 -22.89 -10.24
C VAL A 84 19.35 -21.69 -11.20
N PRO A 85 20.34 -21.56 -12.12
CA PRO A 85 20.29 -20.56 -13.16
C PRO A 85 19.12 -20.79 -14.13
N PHE A 86 18.75 -19.74 -14.85
CA PHE A 86 17.79 -19.82 -15.94
C PHE A 86 18.42 -19.37 -17.26
N PHE A 87 18.10 -20.09 -18.33
CA PHE A 87 18.60 -19.84 -19.66
C PHE A 87 17.45 -19.47 -20.58
N ARG A 88 17.54 -18.28 -21.22
CA ARG A 88 16.46 -17.70 -21.98
C ARG A 88 16.78 -17.64 -23.48
N SER A 89 15.83 -18.06 -24.32
CA SER A 89 15.90 -17.88 -25.76
C SER A 89 15.72 -16.42 -26.19
N ARG A 90 16.04 -16.11 -27.44
CA ARG A 90 15.53 -14.88 -28.08
C ARG A 90 14.04 -15.07 -28.42
N PRO A 91 13.25 -13.97 -28.45
CA PRO A 91 11.85 -14.04 -28.89
C PRO A 91 11.76 -14.53 -30.35
N ALA A 92 10.88 -15.50 -30.60
CA ALA A 92 10.52 -15.94 -31.95
C ALA A 92 9.07 -15.51 -32.26
N ARG A 93 8.77 -15.27 -33.54
CA ARG A 93 7.41 -14.96 -34.01
C ARG A 93 6.80 -16.23 -34.59
N ILE A 94 5.56 -16.53 -34.20
CA ILE A 94 4.79 -17.66 -34.73
C ILE A 94 3.55 -17.08 -35.40
N LEU A 95 3.54 -17.10 -36.71
CA LEU A 95 2.45 -16.58 -37.55
C LEU A 95 1.63 -17.70 -38.18
N SER A 96 2.26 -18.84 -38.41
CA SER A 96 1.69 -20.03 -39.00
C SER A 96 2.24 -21.31 -38.32
N GLU A 97 1.58 -22.43 -38.54
CA GLU A 97 2.06 -23.72 -38.03
C GLU A 97 3.47 -24.07 -38.54
N GLY A 98 3.80 -23.68 -39.79
CA GLY A 98 5.12 -23.90 -40.37
C GLY A 98 6.27 -23.20 -39.65
N ASP A 99 5.97 -22.17 -38.84
CA ASP A 99 6.99 -21.40 -38.09
C ASP A 99 7.42 -22.16 -36.81
N ILE A 100 6.58 -23.04 -36.27
CA ILE A 100 6.76 -23.59 -34.92
C ILE A 100 8.04 -24.40 -34.81
N ASP A 101 8.23 -25.39 -35.68
CA ASP A 101 9.35 -26.32 -35.56
C ASP A 101 10.70 -25.64 -35.80
N SER A 102 10.75 -24.69 -36.75
CA SER A 102 11.94 -23.91 -37.02
C SER A 102 12.27 -22.95 -35.84
N ALA A 103 11.28 -22.32 -35.26
CA ALA A 103 11.44 -21.43 -34.12
C ALA A 103 11.90 -22.21 -32.87
N VAL A 104 11.28 -23.35 -32.57
CA VAL A 104 11.68 -24.22 -31.45
C VAL A 104 13.12 -24.67 -31.60
N LYS A 105 13.53 -25.12 -32.78
CA LYS A 105 14.91 -25.54 -33.05
C LYS A 105 15.95 -24.43 -32.78
N ILE A 106 15.65 -23.20 -33.23
CA ILE A 106 16.54 -22.04 -33.01
C ILE A 106 16.58 -21.68 -31.52
N MET A 107 15.42 -21.70 -30.82
CA MET A 107 15.36 -21.38 -29.42
C MET A 107 16.10 -22.37 -28.54
N VAL A 108 15.94 -23.68 -28.83
CA VAL A 108 16.63 -24.74 -28.12
C VAL A 108 18.15 -24.64 -28.34
N ALA A 109 18.61 -24.46 -29.59
CA ALA A 109 20.02 -24.27 -29.87
C ALA A 109 20.64 -23.08 -29.15
N ARG A 110 19.86 -21.99 -28.97
CA ARG A 110 20.31 -20.83 -28.19
C ARG A 110 20.45 -21.16 -26.70
N ILE A 111 19.46 -21.86 -26.12
CA ILE A 111 19.49 -22.23 -24.70
C ILE A 111 20.64 -23.16 -24.40
N THR A 112 20.87 -24.19 -25.22
CA THR A 112 21.97 -25.14 -25.04
C THR A 112 23.33 -24.45 -25.16
N GLY A 113 23.49 -23.55 -26.14
CA GLY A 113 24.74 -22.77 -26.28
C GLY A 113 24.97 -21.81 -25.08
N LEU A 114 23.94 -21.33 -24.41
CA LEU A 114 24.07 -20.54 -23.18
C LEU A 114 24.48 -21.42 -21.99
N ILE A 115 23.97 -22.65 -21.91
CA ILE A 115 24.37 -23.63 -20.89
C ILE A 115 25.83 -23.98 -21.05
N ASP A 116 26.28 -24.31 -22.28
CA ASP A 116 27.66 -24.62 -22.58
C ASP A 116 28.61 -23.47 -22.20
N THR A 117 28.25 -22.26 -22.57
CA THR A 117 28.97 -21.03 -22.19
C THR A 117 29.08 -20.87 -20.68
N TRP A 118 27.96 -21.14 -19.96
CA TRP A 118 27.91 -21.01 -18.50
C TRP A 118 28.79 -22.05 -17.80
N VAL A 119 28.79 -23.31 -18.29
CA VAL A 119 29.63 -24.39 -17.80
C VAL A 119 31.11 -24.09 -18.08
N GLN A 120 31.43 -23.58 -19.26
CA GLN A 120 32.83 -23.25 -19.65
C GLN A 120 33.38 -22.06 -18.82
N ASN A 121 32.57 -21.04 -18.54
CA ASN A 121 32.98 -19.84 -17.79
C ASN A 121 32.98 -20.03 -16.28
N GLY A 122 32.31 -21.03 -15.76
CA GLY A 122 32.08 -21.25 -14.35
C GLY A 122 32.81 -22.44 -13.76
N SER A 123 34.13 -22.55 -13.85
CA SER A 123 34.99 -23.60 -13.28
C SER A 123 34.28 -24.69 -12.43
N ASN A 124 34.12 -25.89 -12.98
CA ASN A 124 33.66 -27.13 -12.35
C ASN A 124 32.15 -27.21 -12.00
N TRP A 125 31.30 -26.44 -12.65
CA TRP A 125 29.85 -26.65 -12.56
C TRP A 125 29.40 -27.78 -13.49
N THR A 126 28.58 -28.68 -12.99
CA THR A 126 27.95 -29.77 -13.75
C THR A 126 26.45 -29.65 -13.73
N VAL A 127 25.81 -30.07 -14.82
CA VAL A 127 24.36 -30.12 -14.93
C VAL A 127 23.85 -31.25 -14.05
N SER A 128 23.01 -30.91 -13.07
CA SER A 128 22.44 -31.85 -12.10
C SER A 128 21.03 -32.29 -12.49
N ARG A 129 20.13 -31.35 -12.80
CA ARG A 129 18.73 -31.66 -13.13
C ARG A 129 18.05 -30.52 -13.88
N VAL A 130 17.25 -30.86 -14.90
CA VAL A 130 16.28 -29.91 -15.47
C VAL A 130 15.12 -29.73 -14.51
N ARG A 131 14.87 -28.52 -14.04
CA ARG A 131 13.80 -28.21 -13.08
C ARG A 131 12.48 -27.87 -13.75
N GLN A 132 12.53 -27.04 -14.78
CA GLN A 132 11.30 -26.51 -15.40
C GLN A 132 11.61 -25.83 -16.73
N LEU A 133 10.72 -25.95 -17.70
CA LEU A 133 10.70 -25.15 -18.91
C LEU A 133 9.48 -24.23 -18.88
N ASP A 134 9.72 -22.93 -18.91
CA ASP A 134 8.68 -21.91 -19.03
C ASP A 134 8.54 -21.49 -20.51
N VAL A 135 7.34 -21.58 -21.05
CA VAL A 135 6.93 -21.11 -22.37
C VAL A 135 6.13 -19.84 -22.20
N SER A 136 6.72 -18.69 -22.50
CA SER A 136 6.03 -17.40 -22.39
C SER A 136 5.60 -16.93 -23.76
N THR A 137 4.31 -16.73 -23.95
CA THR A 137 3.73 -16.20 -25.19
C THR A 137 3.20 -14.79 -24.99
N ALA A 138 3.28 -13.98 -26.05
CA ALA A 138 2.70 -12.66 -26.11
C ALA A 138 1.91 -12.53 -27.40
N LYS A 139 0.63 -12.20 -27.32
CA LYS A 139 -0.21 -11.97 -28.48
C LYS A 139 0.54 -11.05 -29.45
N TYR A 140 0.64 -11.46 -30.68
CA TYR A 140 1.29 -10.70 -31.74
C TYR A 140 0.30 -10.50 -32.88
N THR A 141 -0.16 -9.27 -33.01
CA THR A 141 -0.93 -8.89 -34.18
C THR A 141 0.08 -8.41 -35.21
N PRO A 142 0.29 -9.16 -36.31
CA PRO A 142 1.14 -8.67 -37.41
C PRO A 142 0.57 -7.30 -37.84
N LEU A 143 1.46 -6.35 -37.97
CA LEU A 143 1.08 -5.03 -38.46
C LEU A 143 0.56 -5.20 -39.87
N ARG A 144 -0.74 -5.06 -40.05
CA ARG A 144 -1.35 -4.94 -41.39
C ARG A 144 -1.37 -3.46 -41.72
N GLY A 145 -0.70 -3.09 -42.80
CA GLY A 145 -0.91 -1.77 -43.40
C GLY A 145 -2.37 -1.64 -43.80
N GLY A 146 -2.99 -0.56 -43.38
CA GLY A 146 -4.38 -0.26 -43.66
C GLY A 146 -5.15 0.24 -42.43
N ALA A 147 -6.26 0.95 -42.65
CA ALA A 147 -7.08 1.49 -41.57
C ALA A 147 -7.66 0.36 -40.68
N ALA A 148 -7.29 0.34 -39.42
CA ALA A 148 -7.98 -0.47 -38.42
C ALA A 148 -9.23 0.26 -37.94
N ASP A 149 -10.24 -0.49 -37.50
CA ASP A 149 -11.46 0.09 -36.96
C ASP A 149 -11.21 0.70 -35.59
N ILE A 150 -11.81 1.86 -35.33
CA ILE A 150 -11.80 2.51 -34.02
C ILE A 150 -12.81 1.77 -33.12
N PRO A 151 -12.53 1.63 -31.80
CA PRO A 151 -13.52 1.08 -30.88
C PRO A 151 -14.88 1.78 -31.02
N PRO A 152 -16.01 1.05 -31.17
CA PRO A 152 -17.32 1.64 -31.48
C PRO A 152 -17.79 2.72 -30.48
N LYS A 153 -17.38 2.61 -29.23
CA LYS A 153 -17.66 3.63 -28.21
C LYS A 153 -16.92 4.96 -28.47
N LEU A 154 -15.69 4.91 -28.96
CA LEU A 154 -14.91 6.10 -29.32
C LEU A 154 -15.37 6.70 -30.66
N GLU A 155 -15.72 5.88 -31.62
CA GLU A 155 -16.22 6.31 -32.91
C GLU A 155 -17.49 7.16 -32.76
N LYS A 156 -18.46 6.72 -31.92
CA LYS A 156 -19.67 7.49 -31.61
C LYS A 156 -19.41 8.86 -31.01
N LYS A 157 -18.27 9.03 -30.33
CA LYS A 157 -17.87 10.32 -29.70
C LYS A 157 -17.33 11.31 -30.71
N LYS A 158 -16.98 10.89 -31.92
CA LYS A 158 -16.39 11.74 -32.99
C LYS A 158 -15.18 12.56 -32.51
N ALA A 159 -14.39 11.98 -31.63
CA ALA A 159 -13.23 12.60 -31.00
C ALA A 159 -11.90 12.20 -31.67
N ILE A 160 -11.93 11.21 -32.54
CA ILE A 160 -10.77 10.59 -33.18
C ILE A 160 -10.83 10.87 -34.70
N ILE A 161 -9.69 11.17 -35.28
CA ILE A 161 -9.50 11.17 -36.73
C ILE A 161 -8.69 9.93 -37.09
N ASN A 162 -9.32 9.03 -37.84
CA ASN A 162 -8.71 7.82 -38.37
C ASN A 162 -8.47 8.00 -39.86
N VAL A 163 -7.22 8.29 -40.24
CA VAL A 163 -6.89 8.46 -41.64
C VAL A 163 -6.82 7.10 -42.31
N LYS A 164 -7.69 6.91 -43.33
CA LYS A 164 -7.75 5.68 -44.12
C LYS A 164 -6.61 5.67 -45.15
N ASN A 165 -5.54 4.97 -44.80
CA ASN A 165 -4.35 4.77 -45.62
C ASN A 165 -4.26 3.34 -46.13
N ASN A 166 -3.59 3.12 -47.25
CA ASN A 166 -3.35 1.81 -47.84
C ASN A 166 -1.89 1.35 -47.68
N ASP A 167 -1.12 2.05 -46.85
CA ASP A 167 0.30 1.81 -46.58
C ASP A 167 0.53 1.52 -45.09
N ASP A 168 1.78 1.28 -44.72
CA ASP A 168 2.18 0.98 -43.33
C ASP A 168 2.50 2.24 -42.53
N ARG A 169 2.18 3.45 -43.03
CA ARG A 169 2.62 4.74 -42.48
C ARG A 169 1.58 5.39 -41.56
N CYS A 170 0.76 4.63 -40.85
CA CYS A 170 -0.32 5.16 -39.99
C CYS A 170 0.16 6.23 -38.99
N LEU A 171 1.34 6.09 -38.39
CA LEU A 171 1.91 7.11 -37.49
C LEU A 171 2.11 8.45 -38.24
N MET A 172 2.66 8.42 -39.45
CA MET A 172 2.86 9.61 -40.27
C MET A 172 1.52 10.30 -40.60
N TRP A 173 0.55 9.50 -41.05
CA TRP A 173 -0.78 10.05 -41.40
C TRP A 173 -1.52 10.63 -40.19
N ALA A 174 -1.40 9.99 -39.01
CA ALA A 174 -1.96 10.50 -37.77
C ALA A 174 -1.33 11.83 -37.35
N LEU A 175 0.00 11.96 -37.47
CA LEU A 175 0.70 13.22 -37.18
C LEU A 175 0.33 14.32 -38.18
N LEU A 176 0.31 14.02 -39.48
CA LEU A 176 -0.08 15.00 -40.51
C LEU A 176 -1.51 15.47 -40.30
N SER A 177 -2.43 14.59 -39.90
CA SER A 177 -3.81 15.01 -39.62
C SER A 177 -3.94 15.92 -38.40
N ALA A 178 -3.00 15.83 -37.46
CA ALA A 178 -2.93 16.71 -36.30
C ALA A 178 -2.28 18.06 -36.60
N LEU A 179 -1.24 18.07 -37.46
CA LEU A 179 -0.54 19.27 -37.83
C LEU A 179 -1.36 20.12 -38.84
N HIS A 180 -2.10 19.45 -39.72
CA HIS A 180 -2.91 20.09 -40.78
C HIS A 180 -4.39 19.69 -40.66
N PRO A 181 -5.10 20.11 -39.59
CA PRO A 181 -6.49 19.72 -39.38
C PRO A 181 -7.41 20.24 -40.49
N VAL A 182 -8.23 19.33 -41.02
CA VAL A 182 -9.24 19.68 -42.04
C VAL A 182 -10.66 19.47 -41.51
N GLU A 183 -11.60 20.30 -41.90
CA GLU A 183 -12.98 20.23 -41.40
C GLU A 183 -13.81 19.12 -42.07
N GLN A 184 -13.57 18.86 -43.35
CA GLN A 184 -14.34 17.91 -44.14
C GLN A 184 -13.46 16.76 -44.67
N ASN A 185 -13.97 15.55 -44.57
CA ASN A 185 -13.29 14.33 -45.04
C ASN A 185 -11.87 14.16 -44.46
N ALA A 186 -11.72 14.45 -43.15
CA ALA A 186 -10.43 14.37 -42.43
C ALA A 186 -9.87 12.94 -42.42
N GLU A 187 -10.68 11.94 -42.71
CA GLU A 187 -10.28 10.53 -42.81
C GLU A 187 -9.56 10.20 -44.15
N ARG A 188 -9.51 11.10 -45.12
CA ARG A 188 -8.91 10.81 -46.44
C ARG A 188 -7.43 11.19 -46.47
N ALA A 189 -6.55 10.20 -46.72
CA ALA A 189 -5.11 10.40 -46.85
C ALA A 189 -4.74 11.46 -47.90
N SER A 190 -5.53 11.59 -49.02
CA SER A 190 -5.30 12.58 -50.08
C SER A 190 -5.33 14.02 -49.58
N LYS A 191 -5.92 14.32 -48.44
CA LYS A 191 -5.91 15.66 -47.86
C LYS A 191 -4.55 16.06 -47.29
N TYR A 192 -3.69 15.09 -47.01
CA TYR A 192 -2.41 15.27 -46.30
C TYR A 192 -1.21 14.95 -47.21
N THR A 193 -1.41 14.40 -48.40
CA THR A 193 -0.33 13.94 -49.29
C THR A 193 0.69 15.04 -49.61
N GLN A 194 0.27 16.29 -49.71
CA GLN A 194 1.15 17.44 -50.01
C GLN A 194 2.11 17.78 -48.84
N TYR A 195 1.86 17.31 -47.64
CA TYR A 195 2.64 17.61 -46.45
C TYR A 195 3.58 16.47 -46.05
N VAL A 196 3.64 15.39 -46.82
CA VAL A 196 4.44 14.17 -46.45
C VAL A 196 5.92 14.48 -46.25
N GLU A 197 6.47 15.41 -47.04
CA GLU A 197 7.87 15.85 -46.97
C GLU A 197 8.19 16.70 -45.72
N GLU A 198 7.19 17.15 -44.96
CA GLU A 198 7.40 17.96 -43.75
C GLU A 198 7.89 17.13 -42.56
N LEU A 199 7.64 15.81 -42.56
CA LEU A 199 8.00 14.94 -41.49
C LEU A 199 9.20 14.04 -41.83
N ARG A 200 10.14 13.95 -40.89
CA ARG A 200 11.33 13.09 -40.96
C ARG A 200 11.11 11.78 -40.21
N PHE A 201 11.46 10.68 -40.85
CA PHE A 201 11.39 9.34 -40.30
C PHE A 201 12.69 8.58 -40.56
N ASP A 202 13.85 9.25 -40.42
CA ASP A 202 15.16 8.67 -40.71
C ASP A 202 15.45 7.49 -39.75
N GLY A 203 15.68 6.32 -40.38
CA GLY A 203 15.92 5.07 -39.63
C GLY A 203 14.73 4.54 -38.82
N VAL A 204 13.52 4.99 -39.11
CA VAL A 204 12.26 4.40 -38.64
C VAL A 204 11.79 3.39 -39.66
N MET A 205 11.61 2.16 -39.26
CA MET A 205 11.03 1.11 -40.11
C MET A 205 9.52 1.10 -39.98
N PHE A 206 8.82 1.20 -41.10
CA PHE A 206 7.37 1.06 -41.11
C PHE A 206 6.95 -0.42 -41.19
N PRO A 207 5.87 -0.78 -40.47
CA PRO A 207 5.04 0.07 -39.64
C PRO A 207 5.75 0.46 -38.33
N ALA A 208 5.69 1.76 -38.02
CA ALA A 208 6.31 2.32 -36.80
C ALA A 208 5.70 1.73 -35.53
N THR A 209 6.53 1.53 -34.53
CA THR A 209 6.13 0.99 -33.22
C THR A 209 6.10 2.09 -32.16
N LEU A 210 5.56 1.80 -30.96
CA LEU A 210 5.60 2.72 -29.83
C LEU A 210 7.03 3.19 -29.48
N ARG A 211 8.04 2.34 -29.70
CA ARG A 211 9.45 2.67 -29.44
C ARG A 211 10.02 3.70 -30.41
N ASP A 212 9.43 3.82 -31.57
CA ASP A 212 9.89 4.75 -32.62
C ASP A 212 9.37 6.17 -32.38
N VAL A 213 8.33 6.34 -31.52
CA VAL A 213 7.70 7.63 -31.26
C VAL A 213 8.71 8.65 -30.71
N SER A 214 9.53 8.29 -29.73
CA SER A 214 10.56 9.18 -29.17
C SER A 214 11.55 9.66 -30.24
N LYS A 215 11.92 8.79 -31.16
CA LYS A 215 12.82 9.14 -32.28
C LYS A 215 12.16 10.12 -33.25
N VAL A 216 10.87 9.90 -33.55
CA VAL A 216 10.10 10.78 -34.40
C VAL A 216 9.90 12.16 -33.76
N GLU A 217 9.66 12.23 -32.44
CA GLU A 217 9.61 13.47 -31.67
C GLU A 217 10.88 14.30 -31.84
N ILE A 218 12.04 13.66 -31.64
CA ILE A 218 13.34 14.34 -31.69
C ILE A 218 13.61 14.87 -33.10
N GLN A 219 13.36 14.05 -34.13
CA GLN A 219 13.62 14.41 -35.52
C GLN A 219 12.77 15.57 -36.02
N ASN A 220 11.55 15.71 -35.50
CA ASN A 220 10.57 16.67 -35.95
C ASN A 220 10.30 17.83 -34.99
N GLY A 221 10.93 17.83 -33.80
CA GLY A 221 10.69 18.85 -32.79
C GLY A 221 9.26 18.86 -32.26
N LEU A 222 8.59 17.71 -32.23
CA LEU A 222 7.19 17.57 -31.81
C LEU A 222 7.12 16.99 -30.38
N ALA A 223 6.05 17.33 -29.67
CA ALA A 223 5.64 16.62 -28.46
C ALA A 223 4.51 15.64 -28.81
N ILE A 224 4.68 14.34 -28.56
CA ILE A 224 3.71 13.30 -28.94
C ILE A 224 3.34 12.47 -27.73
N ASN A 225 2.06 12.45 -27.35
CA ASN A 225 1.53 11.50 -26.39
C ASN A 225 0.81 10.36 -27.09
N VAL A 226 0.96 9.14 -26.60
CA VAL A 226 0.27 7.97 -27.13
C VAL A 226 -0.56 7.33 -26.02
N PHE A 227 -1.83 7.11 -26.32
CA PHE A 227 -2.79 6.48 -25.42
C PHE A 227 -3.29 5.16 -26.00
N GLY A 228 -3.53 4.18 -25.13
CA GLY A 228 -4.30 2.98 -25.42
C GLY A 228 -5.76 3.15 -25.02
N TYR A 229 -6.61 2.17 -25.36
CA TYR A 229 -8.02 2.17 -25.01
C TYR A 229 -8.51 0.76 -24.63
N GLU A 230 -8.98 0.62 -23.38
CA GLU A 230 -9.63 -0.58 -22.86
C GLU A 230 -10.88 -0.16 -22.06
N GLY A 231 -11.89 0.35 -22.78
CA GLY A 231 -13.06 0.98 -22.14
C GLY A 231 -12.81 2.43 -21.74
N ASN A 232 -11.62 2.77 -21.24
CA ASN A 232 -11.12 4.11 -20.99
C ASN A 232 -9.77 4.32 -21.67
N LEU A 233 -9.39 5.61 -21.89
CA LEU A 233 -8.04 5.94 -22.33
C LEU A 233 -7.04 5.68 -21.19
N TYR A 234 -5.85 5.23 -21.55
CA TYR A 234 -4.71 5.13 -20.62
C TYR A 234 -3.41 5.48 -21.36
N PRO A 235 -2.42 6.12 -20.68
CA PRO A 235 -1.20 6.54 -21.32
C PRO A 235 -0.27 5.34 -21.62
N LEU A 236 0.24 5.28 -22.84
CA LEU A 236 1.27 4.34 -23.28
C LEU A 236 2.64 5.01 -23.40
N TYR A 237 2.64 6.25 -23.86
CA TYR A 237 3.83 7.09 -23.99
C TYR A 237 3.45 8.54 -23.76
N LEU A 238 4.20 9.25 -22.94
CA LEU A 238 4.03 10.67 -22.67
C LEU A 238 5.33 11.40 -22.99
N SER A 239 5.21 12.47 -23.76
CA SER A 239 6.33 13.35 -24.08
C SER A 239 6.85 14.07 -22.85
N GLU A 240 8.16 14.20 -22.74
CA GLU A 240 8.82 15.04 -21.73
C GLU A 240 9.03 16.48 -22.22
N ARG A 241 8.62 16.80 -23.44
CA ARG A 241 8.79 18.10 -24.08
C ARG A 241 7.75 19.10 -23.57
N GLN A 242 8.09 20.40 -23.65
CA GLN A 242 7.26 21.50 -23.12
C GLN A 242 6.19 21.99 -24.12
N GLU A 243 6.30 21.59 -25.37
CA GLU A 243 5.36 22.01 -26.43
C GLU A 243 3.98 21.38 -26.25
N THR A 244 2.96 21.97 -26.82
CA THR A 244 1.60 21.40 -26.82
C THR A 244 1.60 20.04 -27.52
N PRO A 245 1.28 18.94 -26.80
CA PRO A 245 1.44 17.61 -27.34
C PRO A 245 0.35 17.24 -28.34
N ILE A 246 0.76 16.53 -29.38
CA ILE A 246 -0.15 15.80 -30.27
C ILE A 246 -0.55 14.50 -29.56
N ASN A 247 -1.84 14.33 -29.29
CA ASN A 247 -2.35 13.15 -28.63
C ASN A 247 -2.78 12.10 -29.66
N LEU A 248 -2.18 10.94 -29.64
CA LEU A 248 -2.48 9.81 -30.52
C LEU A 248 -3.16 8.68 -29.74
N LEU A 249 -4.04 7.95 -30.41
CA LEU A 249 -4.55 6.67 -29.95
C LEU A 249 -3.81 5.56 -30.72
N LEU A 250 -3.28 4.59 -29.97
CA LEU A 250 -2.78 3.33 -30.52
C LEU A 250 -3.76 2.21 -30.17
N HIS A 251 -4.45 1.71 -31.20
CA HIS A 251 -5.39 0.60 -31.06
C HIS A 251 -5.16 -0.41 -32.19
N ASP A 252 -5.07 -1.66 -31.86
CA ASP A 252 -4.76 -2.77 -32.79
C ASP A 252 -3.51 -2.50 -33.66
N ASN A 253 -2.47 -1.91 -33.04
CA ASN A 253 -1.22 -1.47 -33.68
C ASN A 253 -1.39 -0.39 -34.77
N HIS A 254 -2.49 0.33 -34.75
CA HIS A 254 -2.80 1.42 -35.66
C HIS A 254 -2.86 2.75 -34.91
N PHE A 255 -2.12 3.75 -35.40
CA PHE A 255 -2.09 5.10 -34.85
C PHE A 255 -3.19 5.97 -35.47
N THR A 256 -3.92 6.68 -34.60
CA THR A 256 -4.93 7.66 -35.00
C THR A 256 -4.81 8.92 -34.15
N TRP A 257 -5.28 10.05 -34.67
CA TRP A 257 -5.20 11.32 -33.93
C TRP A 257 -6.42 11.52 -33.03
N ILE A 258 -6.18 11.83 -31.75
CA ILE A 258 -7.21 12.25 -30.80
C ILE A 258 -7.43 13.78 -30.96
N LYS A 259 -8.39 14.14 -31.80
CA LYS A 259 -8.74 15.55 -32.08
C LYS A 259 -9.29 16.26 -30.82
N ASN A 260 -10.05 15.58 -30.01
CA ASN A 260 -10.64 16.15 -28.79
C ASN A 260 -10.53 15.17 -27.63
N PHE A 261 -9.53 15.40 -26.77
CA PHE A 261 -9.21 14.53 -25.66
C PHE A 261 -10.34 14.43 -24.63
N SER A 262 -10.96 15.55 -24.28
CA SER A 262 -12.06 15.60 -23.32
C SER A 262 -13.28 14.77 -23.76
N ARG A 263 -13.58 14.78 -25.08
CA ARG A 263 -14.66 13.96 -25.64
C ARG A 263 -14.28 12.48 -25.75
N ALA A 264 -13.00 12.19 -25.94
CA ALA A 264 -12.50 10.82 -25.99
C ALA A 264 -12.59 10.14 -24.61
N CYS A 265 -12.37 10.88 -23.51
CA CYS A 265 -12.53 10.39 -22.15
C CYS A 265 -14.01 10.10 -21.83
N GLU A 266 -14.26 9.21 -20.85
CA GLU A 266 -15.60 9.00 -20.31
C GLU A 266 -15.99 10.17 -19.39
N ASN A 267 -17.01 10.93 -19.79
CA ASN A 267 -17.57 12.01 -18.98
C ASN A 267 -19.04 11.71 -18.65
N LYS A 268 -19.28 11.20 -17.43
CA LYS A 268 -20.64 10.88 -16.94
C LYS A 268 -21.55 12.12 -16.89
N ASN A 269 -20.99 13.33 -16.79
CA ASN A 269 -21.75 14.55 -16.50
C ASN A 269 -22.00 15.45 -17.74
N LYS A 270 -21.54 15.05 -18.94
CA LYS A 270 -21.73 15.79 -20.22
C LYS A 270 -21.27 17.26 -20.22
N ARG A 271 -20.46 17.71 -19.25
CA ARG A 271 -19.92 19.08 -19.16
C ARG A 271 -18.50 19.11 -19.72
N ALA A 272 -18.07 20.25 -20.22
CA ALA A 272 -16.68 20.45 -20.60
C ALA A 272 -15.77 20.18 -19.39
N THR A 273 -14.78 19.32 -19.59
CA THR A 273 -13.90 18.84 -18.52
C THR A 273 -12.48 18.93 -19.04
N HIS A 274 -11.58 19.45 -18.21
CA HIS A 274 -10.15 19.52 -18.48
C HIS A 274 -9.48 18.28 -17.86
N TYR A 275 -8.66 17.59 -18.63
CA TYR A 275 -7.98 16.38 -18.17
C TYR A 275 -6.48 16.59 -18.08
N CYS A 276 -5.87 16.14 -16.99
CA CYS A 276 -4.42 15.98 -16.94
C CYS A 276 -4.02 14.84 -17.87
N LEU A 277 -3.22 15.12 -18.89
CA LEU A 277 -2.80 14.11 -19.86
C LEU A 277 -1.89 13.03 -19.25
N ARG A 278 -1.31 13.31 -18.07
CA ARG A 278 -0.42 12.39 -17.35
C ARG A 278 -1.16 11.38 -16.48
N CYS A 279 -2.03 11.86 -15.58
CA CYS A 279 -2.75 11.00 -14.63
C CYS A 279 -4.23 10.82 -14.95
N LEU A 280 -4.73 11.48 -16.00
CA LEU A 280 -6.12 11.44 -16.47
C LEU A 280 -7.16 11.97 -15.46
N SER A 281 -6.71 12.68 -14.41
CA SER A 281 -7.64 13.34 -13.48
C SER A 281 -8.45 14.42 -14.20
N ALA A 282 -9.73 14.51 -13.82
CA ALA A 282 -10.69 15.42 -14.43
C ALA A 282 -10.84 16.70 -13.60
N HIS A 283 -10.74 17.87 -14.23
CA HIS A 283 -10.83 19.18 -13.60
C HIS A 283 -11.94 20.02 -14.22
N LYS A 284 -12.65 20.80 -13.38
CA LYS A 284 -13.79 21.62 -13.83
C LYS A 284 -13.35 22.88 -14.59
N THR A 285 -12.17 23.41 -14.30
CA THR A 285 -11.62 24.63 -14.90
C THR A 285 -10.19 24.42 -15.36
N ALA A 286 -9.72 25.26 -16.28
CA ALA A 286 -8.34 25.27 -16.74
C ALA A 286 -7.37 25.60 -15.61
N ASP A 287 -7.72 26.56 -14.74
CA ASP A 287 -6.89 26.97 -13.59
C ASP A 287 -6.69 25.81 -12.59
N SER A 288 -7.78 25.06 -12.31
CA SER A 288 -7.69 23.86 -11.48
C SER A 288 -6.78 22.81 -12.09
N LEU A 289 -6.82 22.63 -13.42
CA LEU A 289 -5.90 21.72 -14.12
C LEU A 289 -4.46 22.22 -14.06
N GLN A 290 -4.23 23.52 -14.26
CA GLN A 290 -2.89 24.09 -14.19
C GLN A 290 -2.26 23.90 -12.82
N HIS A 291 -2.96 24.25 -11.75
CA HIS A 291 -2.50 24.05 -10.38
C HIS A 291 -2.21 22.56 -10.05
N HIS A 292 -3.05 21.65 -10.54
CA HIS A 292 -2.77 20.22 -10.45
C HIS A 292 -1.53 19.81 -11.24
N SER A 293 -1.38 20.33 -12.47
CA SER A 293 -0.28 19.92 -13.36
C SER A 293 1.09 20.28 -12.81
N GLU A 294 1.23 21.42 -12.14
CA GLU A 294 2.46 21.86 -11.47
C GLU A 294 2.93 20.82 -10.45
N LYS A 295 2.01 20.23 -9.69
CA LYS A 295 2.31 19.17 -8.72
C LYS A 295 2.48 17.80 -9.39
N CYS A 296 1.61 17.48 -10.33
CA CYS A 296 1.60 16.17 -11.01
C CYS A 296 2.87 15.92 -11.82
N GLN A 297 3.46 16.96 -12.43
CA GLN A 297 4.68 16.85 -13.24
C GLN A 297 5.92 16.52 -12.40
N VAL A 298 5.97 16.96 -11.14
CA VAL A 298 7.07 16.69 -10.21
C VAL A 298 7.01 15.27 -9.67
N MET A 299 5.81 14.70 -9.56
CA MET A 299 5.63 13.34 -9.03
C MET A 299 6.07 12.28 -10.04
N LYS A 300 6.98 11.38 -9.62
CA LYS A 300 7.32 10.21 -10.44
C LYS A 300 6.14 9.23 -10.44
N PRO A 301 5.80 8.63 -11.60
CA PRO A 301 4.80 7.57 -11.62
C PRO A 301 5.34 6.37 -10.81
N VAL A 302 4.48 5.81 -9.97
CA VAL A 302 4.79 4.58 -9.23
C VAL A 302 4.33 3.40 -10.10
N PRO A 303 5.26 2.62 -10.68
CA PRO A 303 4.87 1.46 -11.47
C PRO A 303 4.26 0.39 -10.56
N VAL A 304 3.24 -0.30 -11.06
CA VAL A 304 2.72 -1.51 -10.40
C VAL A 304 3.76 -2.61 -10.54
N VAL A 305 4.25 -3.10 -9.41
CA VAL A 305 5.20 -4.21 -9.36
C VAL A 305 4.46 -5.43 -8.83
N MET A 306 4.19 -6.40 -9.71
CA MET A 306 3.57 -7.66 -9.32
C MET A 306 4.59 -8.57 -8.61
N PRO A 307 4.16 -9.38 -7.62
CA PRO A 307 5.04 -10.33 -6.98
C PRO A 307 5.67 -11.30 -7.97
N THR A 308 6.95 -11.58 -7.77
CA THR A 308 7.65 -12.64 -8.50
C THR A 308 7.36 -13.99 -7.84
N ALA A 309 7.69 -15.09 -8.50
CA ALA A 309 7.53 -16.42 -7.91
C ALA A 309 8.27 -16.57 -6.56
N LYS A 310 9.35 -15.80 -6.36
CA LYS A 310 10.13 -15.80 -5.11
C LYS A 310 9.41 -15.06 -3.98
N ASP A 311 8.67 -14.00 -4.34
CA ASP A 311 8.01 -13.11 -3.37
C ASP A 311 6.49 -13.32 -3.35
N SER A 312 6.00 -14.46 -3.91
CA SER A 312 4.58 -14.75 -4.04
C SER A 312 3.94 -15.38 -2.81
N ILE A 313 4.73 -15.68 -1.79
CA ILE A 313 4.23 -16.20 -0.52
C ILE A 313 4.38 -15.13 0.55
N LEU A 314 3.26 -14.75 1.13
CA LEU A 314 3.18 -13.84 2.25
C LEU A 314 3.12 -14.64 3.55
N LYS A 315 4.07 -14.40 4.42
CA LYS A 315 4.14 -14.94 5.78
C LYS A 315 4.69 -13.91 6.74
N TYR A 316 4.65 -14.20 8.02
CA TYR A 316 5.25 -13.31 9.02
C TYR A 316 6.77 -13.20 8.81
N THR A 317 7.27 -11.97 8.67
CA THR A 317 8.70 -11.69 8.45
C THR A 317 9.26 -10.56 9.32
N ASN A 318 8.41 -9.83 10.03
CA ASN A 318 8.78 -8.64 10.80
C ASN A 318 9.38 -8.99 12.17
N LEU A 319 10.44 -9.80 12.21
CA LEU A 319 11.03 -10.34 13.43
C LEU A 319 11.41 -9.25 14.46
N LYS A 320 11.79 -8.04 13.99
CA LYS A 320 12.11 -6.89 14.89
C LYS A 320 10.92 -6.45 15.75
N HIS A 321 9.70 -6.67 15.32
CA HIS A 321 8.49 -6.28 16.05
C HIS A 321 8.24 -7.17 17.29
N ARG A 322 8.98 -8.27 17.43
CA ARG A 322 9.04 -9.08 18.64
C ARG A 322 9.84 -8.44 19.78
N MET A 323 10.67 -7.47 19.46
CA MET A 323 11.41 -6.74 20.47
C MET A 323 10.52 -5.62 21.04
N VAL A 324 10.42 -5.54 22.35
CA VAL A 324 9.77 -4.41 23.01
C VAL A 324 10.53 -3.14 22.66
N ALA A 325 9.82 -2.08 22.27
CA ALA A 325 10.44 -0.80 21.97
C ALA A 325 11.26 -0.32 23.18
N PRO A 326 12.57 -0.05 23.00
CA PRO A 326 13.45 0.32 24.12
C PRO A 326 12.99 1.58 24.84
N TYR A 327 12.47 2.52 24.06
CA TYR A 327 11.92 3.78 24.53
C TYR A 327 10.62 4.09 23.81
N ILE A 328 9.69 4.72 24.50
CA ILE A 328 8.47 5.27 23.99
C ILE A 328 8.18 6.60 24.70
N ILE A 329 7.67 7.57 23.98
CA ILE A 329 7.32 8.88 24.49
C ILE A 329 5.81 9.06 24.38
N TYR A 330 5.19 9.50 25.44
CA TYR A 330 3.78 9.90 25.47
C TYR A 330 3.72 11.41 25.59
N ALA A 331 2.91 12.04 24.74
CA ALA A 331 2.83 13.49 24.69
C ALA A 331 1.42 13.96 24.38
N ASP A 332 1.13 15.19 24.81
CA ASP A 332 -0.10 15.90 24.49
C ASP A 332 0.16 17.40 24.36
N THR A 333 -0.70 18.10 23.57
CA THR A 333 -0.64 19.54 23.38
C THR A 333 -1.95 20.21 23.72
N GLU A 334 -1.86 21.42 24.28
CA GLU A 334 -3.03 22.28 24.46
C GLU A 334 -2.89 23.58 23.68
N ALA A 335 -4.02 24.16 23.31
CA ALA A 335 -4.07 25.40 22.55
C ALA A 335 -5.08 26.37 23.15
N ILE A 336 -4.74 27.66 23.20
CA ILE A 336 -5.70 28.72 23.41
C ILE A 336 -6.55 28.90 22.16
N ILE A 337 -7.82 29.27 22.33
CA ILE A 337 -8.78 29.45 21.26
C ILE A 337 -9.06 30.95 21.10
N GLU A 338 -8.22 31.61 20.30
CA GLU A 338 -8.36 33.04 20.01
C GLU A 338 -9.62 33.30 19.16
N PRO A 339 -10.60 34.08 19.62
CA PRO A 339 -11.71 34.45 18.80
C PRO A 339 -11.29 35.31 17.60
N MET A 340 -11.82 35.00 16.43
CA MET A 340 -11.60 35.80 15.23
C MET A 340 -12.84 35.81 14.35
N GLU A 341 -12.91 36.77 13.44
CA GLU A 341 -13.95 36.80 12.40
C GLU A 341 -13.26 37.17 11.08
N GLU A 342 -12.95 36.15 10.27
CA GLU A 342 -12.30 36.34 8.98
C GLU A 342 -13.10 35.65 7.87
N GLN A 343 -13.52 36.42 6.88
CA GLN A 343 -14.18 35.86 5.70
C GLN A 343 -13.17 35.12 4.82
N HIS A 344 -13.37 33.79 4.65
CA HIS A 344 -12.55 32.95 3.80
C HIS A 344 -13.36 32.43 2.61
N GLY A 345 -13.19 33.06 1.44
CA GLY A 345 -14.01 32.78 0.27
C GLY A 345 -15.44 33.35 0.39
N SER A 346 -16.37 32.80 -0.38
CA SER A 346 -17.75 33.31 -0.47
C SER A 346 -18.72 32.74 0.56
N SER A 347 -18.38 31.65 1.25
CA SER A 347 -19.31 30.89 2.09
C SER A 347 -18.75 30.42 3.42
N THR A 348 -17.48 30.74 3.73
CA THR A 348 -16.81 30.27 4.95
C THR A 348 -16.32 31.46 5.76
N VAL A 349 -16.64 31.46 7.05
CA VAL A 349 -16.11 32.43 8.02
C VAL A 349 -15.26 31.66 9.02
N ARG A 350 -14.05 32.10 9.27
CA ARG A 350 -13.20 31.62 10.35
C ARG A 350 -13.61 32.32 11.63
N THR A 351 -14.02 31.57 12.64
CA THR A 351 -14.53 32.10 13.92
C THR A 351 -13.53 32.00 15.06
N ALA A 352 -12.51 31.14 14.92
CA ALA A 352 -11.49 30.97 15.93
C ALA A 352 -10.15 30.57 15.31
N ARG A 353 -9.08 30.89 16.00
CA ARG A 353 -7.71 30.47 15.73
C ARG A 353 -7.20 29.66 16.92
N HIS A 354 -6.78 28.44 16.68
CA HIS A 354 -6.12 27.61 17.68
C HIS A 354 -4.61 27.92 17.68
N VAL A 355 -4.09 28.38 18.80
CA VAL A 355 -2.68 28.71 18.99
C VAL A 355 -2.12 27.77 20.05
N PRO A 356 -1.20 26.87 19.70
CA PRO A 356 -0.57 25.99 20.68
C PRO A 356 0.04 26.82 21.80
N CYS A 357 -0.30 26.52 23.03
CA CYS A 357 0.14 27.27 24.20
C CYS A 357 0.96 26.41 25.16
N SER A 358 0.80 25.11 25.11
CA SER A 358 1.57 24.20 25.96
C SER A 358 1.73 22.84 25.32
N ILE A 359 2.78 22.14 25.75
CA ILE A 359 3.07 20.77 25.37
C ILE A 359 3.80 20.05 26.50
N ARG A 360 3.46 18.80 26.72
CA ARG A 360 4.14 17.96 27.70
C ARG A 360 4.48 16.60 27.11
N TYR A 361 5.61 16.01 27.54
CA TYR A 361 5.86 14.59 27.31
C TYR A 361 6.47 13.88 28.53
N ALA A 362 6.29 12.54 28.52
CA ALA A 362 7.01 11.62 29.38
C ALA A 362 7.66 10.53 28.52
N ALA A 363 8.98 10.38 28.63
CA ALA A 363 9.76 9.35 27.96
C ALA A 363 9.96 8.14 28.88
N ILE A 364 9.43 6.98 28.47
CA ILE A 364 9.41 5.76 29.26
C ILE A 364 10.30 4.71 28.60
N ARG A 365 11.16 4.10 29.41
CA ARG A 365 12.02 2.99 29.04
C ARG A 365 11.24 1.68 29.07
N SER A 366 11.68 0.65 28.35
CA SER A 366 11.02 -0.67 28.27
C SER A 366 10.77 -1.34 29.63
N ASN A 367 11.55 -0.99 30.66
CA ASN A 367 11.36 -1.46 32.04
C ASN A 367 10.30 -0.68 32.85
N GLY A 368 9.71 0.37 32.25
CA GLY A 368 8.72 1.25 32.87
C GLY A 368 9.31 2.46 33.61
N GLU A 369 10.64 2.65 33.59
CA GLU A 369 11.30 3.81 34.19
C GLU A 369 11.11 5.06 33.36
N VAL A 370 10.69 6.18 33.95
CA VAL A 370 10.65 7.50 33.32
C VAL A 370 12.07 8.04 33.24
N ARG A 371 12.54 8.31 32.03
CA ARG A 371 13.92 8.77 31.77
C ARG A 371 14.01 10.21 31.33
N GLY A 372 12.91 10.83 30.99
CA GLY A 372 12.85 12.24 30.63
C GLY A 372 11.42 12.73 30.65
N GLU A 373 11.25 13.92 31.15
CA GLU A 373 10.00 14.66 31.11
C GLU A 373 10.28 16.07 30.63
N PHE A 374 9.33 16.65 29.97
CA PHE A 374 9.38 18.03 29.50
C PHE A 374 7.98 18.61 29.57
N ASP A 375 7.88 19.84 29.96
CA ASP A 375 6.71 20.67 29.91
C ASP A 375 7.09 22.11 29.56
N ASP A 376 6.25 22.76 28.78
CA ASP A 376 6.38 24.16 28.45
C ASP A 376 5.00 24.77 28.20
N CYS A 377 4.72 25.87 28.89
CA CYS A 377 3.55 26.69 28.70
C CYS A 377 3.99 28.09 28.22
N SER A 378 4.13 28.25 26.91
CA SER A 378 4.58 29.49 26.29
C SER A 378 4.16 29.60 24.81
N GLU A 379 4.32 30.78 24.23
CA GLU A 379 4.15 31.02 22.79
C GLU A 379 5.12 30.18 21.93
N ASN A 380 6.22 29.71 22.50
CA ASN A 380 7.23 28.90 21.83
C ASN A 380 7.19 27.42 22.20
N ALA A 381 6.12 26.96 22.84
CA ALA A 381 6.02 25.60 23.38
C ALA A 381 6.38 24.52 22.35
N ILE A 382 5.89 24.60 21.12
CA ILE A 382 6.21 23.65 20.05
C ILE A 382 7.69 23.71 19.65
N HIS A 383 8.29 24.89 19.60
CA HIS A 383 9.72 25.04 19.31
C HIS A 383 10.57 24.37 20.38
N ASN A 384 10.31 24.72 21.64
CA ASN A 384 11.03 24.21 22.80
C ASN A 384 10.89 22.67 22.94
N PHE A 385 9.70 22.13 22.59
CA PHE A 385 9.49 20.69 22.53
C PHE A 385 10.43 19.99 21.54
N PHE A 386 10.57 20.50 20.33
CA PHE A 386 11.47 19.89 19.34
C PHE A 386 12.94 20.04 19.74
N ASP A 387 13.33 21.11 20.39
CA ASP A 387 14.68 21.27 20.91
C ASP A 387 14.94 20.29 22.08
N SER A 388 13.99 20.14 23.01
CA SER A 388 14.04 19.13 24.07
C SER A 388 14.15 17.71 23.50
N LEU A 389 13.41 17.39 22.43
CA LEU A 389 13.54 16.09 21.77
C LEU A 389 14.93 15.87 21.16
N LYS A 390 15.61 16.92 20.63
CA LYS A 390 16.99 16.79 20.14
C LYS A 390 17.97 16.42 21.27
N GLU A 391 17.82 17.06 22.43
CA GLU A 391 18.62 16.74 23.61
C GLU A 391 18.35 15.34 24.13
N LEU A 392 17.09 14.97 24.21
CA LEU A 392 16.66 13.64 24.63
C LEU A 392 17.16 12.54 23.66
N GLU A 393 17.20 12.80 22.34
CA GLU A 393 17.75 11.86 21.36
C GLU A 393 19.21 11.49 21.70
N GLY A 394 20.05 12.48 22.04
CA GLY A 394 21.42 12.24 22.45
C GLY A 394 21.52 11.36 23.71
N SER A 395 20.74 11.69 24.74
CA SER A 395 20.70 10.91 25.99
C SER A 395 20.22 9.47 25.77
N ILE A 396 19.21 9.27 24.93
CA ILE A 396 18.73 7.93 24.57
C ILE A 396 19.80 7.15 23.80
N GLN A 397 20.50 7.78 22.87
CA GLN A 397 21.58 7.13 22.11
C GLN A 397 22.73 6.68 23.02
N GLU A 398 23.11 7.48 24.00
CA GLU A 398 24.11 7.13 25.00
C GLU A 398 23.66 5.93 25.86
N ASP A 399 22.42 5.93 26.34
CA ASP A 399 21.87 4.81 27.12
C ASP A 399 21.76 3.52 26.29
N LEU A 400 21.35 3.60 25.01
CA LEU A 400 21.30 2.48 24.10
C LEU A 400 22.68 1.92 23.72
N ALA A 401 23.73 2.74 23.78
CA ALA A 401 25.11 2.33 23.54
C ALA A 401 25.72 1.58 24.73
N ASP A 402 25.19 1.78 25.95
CA ASP A 402 25.64 1.10 27.19
C ASP A 402 25.03 -0.29 27.30
N ILE A 403 25.59 -1.25 26.56
CA ILE A 403 25.10 -2.64 26.53
C ILE A 403 25.39 -3.33 27.85
N LYS A 404 24.34 -3.71 28.59
CA LYS A 404 24.45 -4.48 29.81
C LYS A 404 24.79 -5.93 29.50
N PRO A 405 25.77 -6.54 30.25
CA PRO A 405 26.10 -7.94 30.07
C PRO A 405 24.90 -8.83 30.43
N ILE A 406 24.80 -9.97 29.73
CA ILE A 406 23.75 -10.94 29.98
C ILE A 406 23.80 -11.48 31.42
N ARG A 407 22.65 -11.59 32.04
CA ARG A 407 22.45 -12.19 33.37
C ARG A 407 21.90 -13.59 33.19
N MET A 408 22.75 -14.62 33.49
CA MET A 408 22.37 -16.02 33.38
C MET A 408 22.36 -16.65 34.78
N THR A 409 21.28 -17.33 35.14
CA THR A 409 21.21 -18.24 36.30
C THR A 409 21.37 -19.68 35.82
N ALA A 410 21.53 -20.62 36.73
CA ALA A 410 21.62 -22.04 36.39
C ALA A 410 20.33 -22.57 35.73
N GLU A 411 19.18 -22.04 36.15
CA GLU A 411 17.86 -22.36 35.55
C GLU A 411 17.75 -21.85 34.13
N LEU A 412 18.17 -20.60 33.87
CA LEU A 412 18.15 -19.99 32.51
C LEU A 412 19.16 -20.68 31.56
N GLU A 413 20.30 -21.15 32.12
CA GLU A 413 21.25 -21.92 31.31
C GLU A 413 20.67 -23.29 30.93
N LEU A 414 19.93 -23.93 31.85
CA LEU A 414 19.23 -25.20 31.56
C LEU A 414 18.10 -24.97 30.52
N GLU A 415 17.36 -23.87 30.64
CA GLU A 415 16.35 -23.45 29.66
C GLU A 415 16.98 -23.26 28.25
N PHE A 416 18.12 -22.55 28.19
CA PHE A 416 18.85 -22.34 26.93
C PHE A 416 19.28 -23.67 26.29
N GLN A 417 19.82 -24.60 27.10
CA GLN A 417 20.28 -25.89 26.58
C GLN A 417 19.14 -26.79 26.11
N ASN A 418 17.97 -26.71 26.74
CA ASN A 418 16.80 -27.51 26.41
C ASN A 418 15.90 -26.85 25.34
N ALA A 419 16.17 -25.62 24.95
CA ALA A 419 15.38 -24.94 23.94
C ALA A 419 15.46 -25.66 22.58
N VAL A 420 14.31 -26.00 22.01
CA VAL A 420 14.20 -26.68 20.72
C VAL A 420 14.06 -25.68 19.62
N ASN A 421 13.29 -24.63 19.85
CA ASN A 421 12.97 -23.62 18.83
C ASN A 421 13.59 -22.26 19.16
N CYS A 422 13.93 -21.52 18.10
CA CYS A 422 14.37 -20.14 18.20
C CYS A 422 13.20 -19.27 18.71
N TRP A 423 13.40 -18.53 19.81
CA TRP A 423 12.37 -17.66 20.36
C TRP A 423 11.95 -16.52 19.41
N ILE A 424 12.79 -16.19 18.39
CA ILE A 424 12.58 -15.08 17.44
C ILE A 424 11.76 -15.51 16.23
N CYS A 425 12.11 -16.63 15.57
CA CYS A 425 11.46 -17.08 14.34
C CYS A 425 10.59 -18.33 14.52
N ASP A 426 10.58 -18.92 15.72
CA ASP A 426 9.86 -20.13 16.12
C ASP A 426 10.32 -21.42 15.36
N GLU A 427 11.32 -21.33 14.48
CA GLU A 427 11.93 -22.47 13.76
C GLU A 427 12.92 -23.25 14.66
N VAL A 428 13.18 -24.50 14.30
CA VAL A 428 14.06 -25.40 15.06
C VAL A 428 15.49 -24.88 15.10
N LEU A 429 16.07 -24.78 16.30
CA LEU A 429 17.45 -24.34 16.52
C LEU A 429 18.46 -25.35 15.99
N GLY A 430 19.49 -24.86 15.29
CA GLY A 430 20.66 -25.60 14.84
C GLY A 430 21.88 -25.46 15.77
N GLU A 431 23.05 -25.73 15.18
CA GLU A 431 24.35 -25.57 15.86
C GLU A 431 24.75 -24.09 16.07
N ASP A 432 24.09 -23.16 15.37
CA ASP A 432 24.30 -21.70 15.43
C ASP A 432 23.57 -21.03 16.59
N ARG A 433 23.14 -21.79 17.59
CA ARG A 433 22.40 -21.35 18.77
C ARG A 433 23.19 -20.32 19.58
N VAL A 434 22.56 -19.16 19.85
CA VAL A 434 23.11 -18.10 20.72
C VAL A 434 22.12 -17.71 21.81
N ARG A 435 22.66 -17.15 22.90
CA ARG A 435 21.86 -16.58 24.00
C ARG A 435 21.50 -15.15 23.63
N ASP A 436 20.23 -14.87 23.43
CA ASP A 436 19.73 -13.53 23.23
C ASP A 436 19.35 -12.88 24.57
N HIS A 437 19.62 -11.59 24.71
CA HIS A 437 19.31 -10.85 25.92
C HIS A 437 18.95 -9.39 25.61
N ASP A 438 18.26 -8.78 26.53
CA ASP A 438 17.93 -7.37 26.50
C ASP A 438 19.19 -6.54 26.84
N HIS A 439 19.63 -5.72 25.91
CA HIS A 439 20.84 -4.93 26.03
C HIS A 439 20.74 -3.83 27.11
N LEU A 440 19.53 -3.36 27.45
CA LEU A 440 19.32 -2.33 28.48
C LEU A 440 19.30 -2.90 29.89
N THR A 441 18.80 -4.15 30.06
CA THR A 441 18.61 -4.76 31.37
C THR A 441 19.56 -5.91 31.64
N GLY A 442 20.14 -6.50 30.60
CA GLY A 442 20.93 -7.75 30.68
C GLY A 442 20.07 -9.03 30.86
N ASN A 443 18.74 -8.91 30.83
CA ASN A 443 17.87 -10.04 31.02
C ASN A 443 17.87 -10.98 29.80
N TYR A 444 18.04 -12.30 30.07
CA TYR A 444 17.91 -13.32 29.05
C TYR A 444 16.50 -13.32 28.44
N ARG A 445 16.39 -13.37 27.12
CA ARG A 445 15.13 -13.39 26.36
C ARG A 445 14.79 -14.77 25.79
N GLY A 446 15.82 -15.54 25.42
CA GLY A 446 15.64 -16.88 24.87
C GLY A 446 16.82 -17.36 24.04
N ALA A 447 16.77 -18.63 23.62
CA ALA A 447 17.70 -19.20 22.65
C ALA A 447 17.31 -18.77 21.23
N ALA A 448 18.26 -18.31 20.44
CA ALA A 448 18.02 -17.79 19.09
C ALA A 448 19.04 -18.34 18.09
N HIS A 449 18.68 -18.38 16.79
CA HIS A 449 19.68 -18.49 15.74
C HIS A 449 20.56 -17.23 15.71
N TYR A 450 21.81 -17.39 15.39
CA TYR A 450 22.75 -16.28 15.27
C TYR A 450 22.23 -15.17 14.32
N GLN A 451 21.71 -15.57 13.16
CA GLN A 451 21.16 -14.61 12.18
C GLN A 451 19.89 -13.91 12.67
N CYS A 452 19.03 -14.57 13.42
CA CYS A 452 17.86 -13.97 14.02
C CYS A 452 18.25 -12.95 15.09
N ASN A 453 19.24 -13.30 15.93
CA ASN A 453 19.74 -12.42 16.98
C ASN A 453 20.33 -11.12 16.42
N ILE A 454 21.12 -11.22 15.33
CA ILE A 454 21.67 -10.03 14.64
C ILE A 454 20.54 -9.09 14.14
N GLN A 455 19.42 -9.65 13.67
CA GLN A 455 18.29 -8.84 13.20
C GLN A 455 17.64 -8.01 14.31
N LEU A 456 17.74 -8.45 15.57
CA LEU A 456 17.25 -7.72 16.75
C LEU A 456 18.27 -6.73 17.32
N SER A 457 19.44 -6.59 16.72
CA SER A 457 20.45 -5.63 17.17
C SER A 457 19.91 -4.21 17.20
N ILE A 458 20.15 -3.52 18.30
CA ILE A 458 19.85 -2.11 18.49
C ILE A 458 21.02 -1.30 17.97
N TYR A 459 20.74 -0.37 17.07
CA TYR A 459 21.70 0.62 16.57
C TYR A 459 21.28 1.98 17.11
N PRO A 460 21.99 2.54 18.10
CA PRO A 460 21.58 3.77 18.78
C PRO A 460 21.21 4.93 17.86
N ASP A 461 22.00 5.14 16.79
CA ASP A 461 21.81 6.19 15.78
C ASP A 461 20.65 5.93 14.79
N ARG A 462 20.05 4.74 14.80
CA ARG A 462 18.98 4.33 13.86
C ARG A 462 17.74 3.79 14.55
N GLN A 463 17.75 3.71 15.87
CA GLN A 463 16.60 3.23 16.62
C GLN A 463 15.43 4.20 16.44
N ILE A 464 14.29 3.67 16.03
CA ILE A 464 13.06 4.46 15.95
C ILE A 464 12.45 4.54 17.35
N ILE A 465 12.13 5.77 17.77
CA ILE A 465 11.52 6.09 19.06
C ILE A 465 10.07 6.51 18.77
N PRO A 466 9.05 5.73 19.16
CA PRO A 466 7.66 6.13 19.01
C PRO A 466 7.32 7.31 19.92
N VAL A 467 6.60 8.30 19.38
CA VAL A 467 5.99 9.41 20.11
C VAL A 467 4.47 9.30 19.93
N VAL A 468 3.78 9.04 21.03
CA VAL A 468 2.36 8.69 21.03
C VAL A 468 1.54 9.86 21.52
N PHE A 469 0.59 10.29 20.72
CA PHE A 469 -0.47 11.24 21.06
C PHE A 469 -1.83 10.54 21.00
N HIS A 470 -2.84 11.16 21.60
CA HIS A 470 -4.22 10.72 21.47
C HIS A 470 -5.00 11.66 20.55
N ASN A 471 -5.48 11.16 19.41
CA ASN A 471 -6.09 11.94 18.32
C ASN A 471 -5.10 12.82 17.52
N LEU A 472 -3.83 12.43 17.47
CA LEU A 472 -2.79 13.10 16.68
C LEU A 472 -3.28 13.47 15.28
N LYS A 473 -3.92 12.52 14.61
CA LYS A 473 -4.42 12.64 13.23
C LYS A 473 -5.42 13.77 13.06
N GLY A 474 -6.21 14.05 14.08
CA GLY A 474 -7.31 15.02 14.01
C GLY A 474 -6.93 16.42 14.44
N TYR A 475 -5.85 16.59 15.22
CA TYR A 475 -5.54 17.88 15.84
C TYR A 475 -4.03 18.17 15.91
N ASP A 476 -3.28 17.55 16.82
CA ASP A 476 -1.89 17.92 17.17
C ASP A 476 -0.93 17.88 15.98
N ALA A 477 -1.12 16.94 15.05
CA ALA A 477 -0.26 16.83 13.89
C ALA A 477 -0.17 18.11 13.06
N HIS A 478 -1.24 18.93 13.02
CA HIS A 478 -1.24 20.18 12.28
C HIS A 478 -0.26 21.19 12.85
N HIS A 479 -0.23 21.34 14.17
CA HIS A 479 0.67 22.25 14.88
C HIS A 479 2.12 21.78 14.76
N LEU A 480 2.36 20.51 15.00
CA LEU A 480 3.70 19.91 14.96
C LEU A 480 4.32 19.95 13.56
N ILE A 481 3.58 19.52 12.53
CA ILE A 481 4.06 19.46 11.15
C ILE A 481 4.29 20.87 10.59
N ALA A 482 3.41 21.83 10.91
CA ALA A 482 3.57 23.22 10.49
C ALA A 482 4.90 23.82 11.02
N HIS A 483 5.25 23.52 12.28
CA HIS A 483 6.51 23.98 12.87
C HIS A 483 7.72 23.32 12.22
N ILE A 484 7.74 21.99 12.07
CA ILE A 484 8.87 21.27 11.44
C ILE A 484 9.07 21.73 10.00
N GLY A 485 7.99 21.99 9.26
CA GLY A 485 8.07 22.48 7.88
C GLY A 485 8.74 23.85 7.71
N MET A 486 8.88 24.61 8.80
CA MET A 486 9.57 25.91 8.83
C MET A 486 10.99 25.82 9.38
N THR A 487 11.43 24.66 9.89
CA THR A 487 12.78 24.47 10.42
C THR A 487 13.77 24.12 9.31
N GLU A 488 15.01 24.56 9.45
CA GLU A 488 16.07 24.23 8.50
C GLU A 488 16.45 22.74 8.61
N VAL A 489 16.69 22.11 7.47
CA VAL A 489 17.17 20.74 7.37
C VAL A 489 18.70 20.76 7.46
N GLU A 490 19.25 20.07 8.45
CA GLU A 490 20.70 19.97 8.64
C GLU A 490 21.29 18.97 7.60
N GLU A 491 22.38 19.38 6.92
CA GLU A 491 23.15 18.50 6.04
C GLU A 491 24.41 18.03 6.78
N VAL A 492 24.46 16.73 7.08
CA VAL A 492 25.58 16.11 7.79
C VAL A 492 26.38 15.23 6.83
N GLU A 493 27.67 15.54 6.65
CA GLU A 493 28.59 14.67 5.90
C GLU A 493 28.95 13.43 6.74
N TYR A 494 28.89 12.26 6.14
CA TYR A 494 29.36 11.02 6.74
C TYR A 494 30.06 10.14 5.69
N GLU A 495 30.92 9.23 6.13
CA GLU A 495 31.54 8.23 5.26
C GLU A 495 30.74 6.92 5.31
N ASP A 496 30.37 6.39 4.14
CA ASP A 496 29.75 5.08 4.04
C ASP A 496 30.76 3.94 4.29
N SER A 497 30.28 2.70 4.38
CA SER A 497 31.12 1.49 4.58
C SER A 497 32.21 1.29 3.51
N ASN A 498 32.13 2.02 2.40
CA ASN A 498 33.11 2.00 1.31
C ASN A 498 33.99 3.26 1.31
N GLN A 499 34.06 4.00 2.43
CA GLN A 499 34.83 5.23 2.60
C GLN A 499 34.44 6.35 1.61
N ARG A 500 33.19 6.37 1.13
CA ARG A 500 32.68 7.43 0.26
C ARG A 500 31.95 8.47 1.09
N LYS A 501 32.33 9.73 0.91
CA LYS A 501 31.59 10.85 1.51
C LYS A 501 30.16 10.89 0.98
N ARG A 502 29.21 10.92 1.89
CA ARG A 502 27.79 11.04 1.66
C ARG A 502 27.22 12.17 2.47
N ILE A 503 26.17 12.81 1.99
CA ILE A 503 25.41 13.80 2.72
C ILE A 503 24.11 13.16 3.20
N LYS A 504 23.85 13.22 4.49
CA LYS A 504 22.59 12.81 5.11
C LYS A 504 21.85 14.09 5.51
N LYS A 505 20.61 14.22 5.07
CA LYS A 505 19.71 15.27 5.53
C LYS A 505 19.09 14.83 6.85
N VAL A 506 19.33 15.60 7.89
CA VAL A 506 18.82 15.35 9.24
C VAL A 506 17.75 16.40 9.55
N GLY A 507 16.61 15.95 10.09
CA GLY A 507 15.48 16.84 10.36
C GLY A 507 14.47 16.94 9.21
N GLU A 508 14.71 16.28 8.07
CA GLU A 508 13.70 16.18 7.01
C GLU A 508 12.49 15.38 7.51
N ILE A 509 11.29 15.96 7.33
CA ILE A 509 10.05 15.30 7.72
C ILE A 509 9.60 14.30 6.67
N SER A 510 9.19 13.12 7.10
CA SER A 510 8.54 12.11 6.25
C SER A 510 7.13 11.86 6.77
N VAL A 511 6.12 12.13 5.94
CA VAL A 511 4.71 12.12 6.33
C VAL A 511 3.94 11.01 5.61
N ILE A 512 3.11 10.28 6.36
CA ILE A 512 2.11 9.36 5.84
C ILE A 512 0.73 10.01 6.07
N ALA A 513 0.13 10.51 4.99
CA ALA A 513 -1.14 11.22 5.06
C ALA A 513 -2.29 10.43 4.42
N ASN A 514 -3.50 10.54 4.96
CA ASN A 514 -4.73 10.11 4.29
C ASN A 514 -5.17 11.12 3.24
N ASN A 515 -5.07 12.39 3.56
CA ASN A 515 -5.39 13.54 2.72
C ASN A 515 -4.63 14.78 3.26
N MET A 516 -4.92 15.95 2.73
CA MET A 516 -4.25 17.19 3.15
C MET A 516 -4.59 17.65 4.58
N GLU A 517 -5.61 17.07 5.20
CA GLU A 517 -6.09 17.45 6.54
C GLU A 517 -5.84 16.39 7.59
N LYS A 518 -5.45 15.17 7.20
CA LYS A 518 -5.35 14.04 8.13
C LYS A 518 -4.07 13.25 7.92
N TYR A 519 -3.22 13.25 8.92
CA TYR A 519 -1.92 12.60 8.92
C TYR A 519 -1.95 11.34 9.78
N ILE A 520 -1.67 10.18 9.19
CA ILE A 520 -1.64 8.90 9.92
C ILE A 520 -0.44 8.85 10.86
N SER A 521 0.71 9.30 10.36
CA SER A 521 1.98 9.28 11.07
C SER A 521 2.97 10.20 10.35
N PHE A 522 3.95 10.69 11.08
CA PHE A 522 5.11 11.34 10.49
C PHE A 522 6.37 10.97 11.25
N LYS A 523 7.50 11.09 10.58
CA LYS A 523 8.82 10.84 11.14
C LYS A 523 9.66 12.10 11.05
N TRP A 524 10.35 12.40 12.13
CA TRP A 524 11.34 13.46 12.23
C TRP A 524 12.54 12.96 13.03
N ARG A 525 13.75 13.03 12.48
CA ARG A 525 14.96 12.41 13.04
C ARG A 525 14.73 10.92 13.37
N GLN A 526 14.95 10.47 14.59
CA GLN A 526 14.66 9.11 15.07
C GLN A 526 13.21 8.94 15.57
N TYR A 527 12.47 10.03 15.73
CA TYR A 527 11.12 10.01 16.26
C TYR A 527 10.07 9.65 15.20
N ARG A 528 9.15 8.77 15.58
CA ARG A 528 7.97 8.43 14.80
C ARG A 528 6.72 8.78 15.60
N PHE A 529 6.00 9.75 15.14
CA PHE A 529 4.75 10.19 15.75
C PHE A 529 3.61 9.31 15.31
N ILE A 530 2.90 8.73 16.27
CA ILE A 530 1.79 7.79 16.07
C ILE A 530 0.58 8.19 16.92
N ASP A 531 -0.61 7.77 16.46
CA ASP A 531 -1.88 8.09 17.08
C ASP A 531 -2.42 6.88 17.85
N SER A 532 -2.56 6.98 19.17
CA SER A 532 -3.14 5.92 20.00
C SER A 532 -4.60 5.62 19.63
N MET A 533 -5.35 6.61 19.12
CA MET A 533 -6.71 6.42 18.61
C MET A 533 -6.79 5.49 17.39
N ALA A 534 -5.68 5.34 16.65
CA ALA A 534 -5.57 4.37 15.56
C ALA A 534 -5.51 2.91 16.04
N PHE A 535 -5.30 2.69 17.34
CA PHE A 535 -5.31 1.38 18.02
C PHE A 535 -6.53 1.24 18.94
N LEU A 536 -6.83 2.28 19.70
CA LEU A 536 -7.87 2.35 20.71
C LEU A 536 -8.87 3.44 20.32
N ASN A 537 -9.81 3.12 19.44
CA ASN A 537 -10.74 4.08 18.82
C ASN A 537 -11.86 4.50 19.79
N SER A 538 -11.49 5.19 20.86
CA SER A 538 -12.40 5.72 21.87
C SER A 538 -11.78 6.97 22.51
N SER A 539 -12.58 7.79 23.20
CA SER A 539 -12.05 8.92 23.96
C SER A 539 -11.15 8.44 25.10
N LEU A 540 -10.17 9.26 25.51
CA LEU A 540 -9.30 8.94 26.62
C LEU A 540 -10.08 8.67 27.90
N ASP A 541 -11.13 9.45 28.18
CA ASP A 541 -12.03 9.26 29.32
C ASP A 541 -12.68 7.86 29.32
N SER A 542 -13.21 7.43 28.18
CA SER A 542 -13.77 6.07 28.04
C SER A 542 -12.72 4.98 28.19
N LEU A 543 -11.51 5.20 27.69
CA LEU A 543 -10.41 4.25 27.82
C LEU A 543 -9.96 4.12 29.28
N VAL A 544 -9.82 5.23 29.99
CA VAL A 544 -9.48 5.27 31.41
C VAL A 544 -10.52 4.51 32.24
N SER A 545 -11.81 4.78 32.02
CA SER A 545 -12.92 4.12 32.72
C SER A 545 -12.96 2.60 32.52
N ASN A 546 -12.39 2.09 31.40
CA ASN A 546 -12.35 0.67 31.07
C ASN A 546 -11.00 0.01 31.37
N THR A 547 -10.03 0.76 31.87
CA THR A 547 -8.68 0.24 32.20
C THR A 547 -8.65 -0.21 33.67
N PRO A 548 -8.11 -1.39 33.96
CA PRO A 548 -8.01 -1.86 35.35
C PRO A 548 -7.16 -0.92 36.21
N GLU A 549 -7.55 -0.72 37.46
CA GLU A 549 -6.86 0.22 38.38
C GLU A 549 -5.37 -0.09 38.60
N ASP A 550 -4.97 -1.36 38.59
CA ASP A 550 -3.57 -1.78 38.75
C ASP A 550 -2.70 -1.47 37.52
N ALA A 551 -3.30 -1.09 36.41
CA ALA A 551 -2.61 -0.64 35.21
C ALA A 551 -2.06 0.80 35.32
N PHE A 552 -2.68 1.65 36.13
CA PHE A 552 -2.29 3.04 36.33
C PHE A 552 -1.03 3.15 37.21
N LYS A 553 0.14 2.98 36.63
CA LYS A 553 1.41 2.99 37.35
C LYS A 553 2.02 4.39 37.43
N LEU A 554 1.98 5.13 36.31
CA LEU A 554 2.55 6.44 36.24
C LEU A 554 1.68 7.47 36.94
N THR A 555 0.37 7.46 36.64
CA THR A 555 -0.60 8.33 37.29
C THR A 555 -0.59 8.16 38.81
N ARG A 556 -0.40 6.95 39.33
CA ARG A 556 -0.31 6.67 40.77
C ARG A 556 0.95 7.22 41.45
N THR A 557 1.95 7.69 40.71
CA THR A 557 3.09 8.39 41.31
C THR A 557 2.74 9.81 41.72
N MET A 558 1.64 10.36 41.20
CA MET A 558 1.18 11.70 41.52
C MET A 558 0.53 11.75 42.90
N ALA A 559 0.65 12.89 43.56
CA ALA A 559 -0.11 13.15 44.79
C ALA A 559 -1.61 13.06 44.52
N HIS A 560 -2.39 12.62 45.49
CA HIS A 560 -3.86 12.53 45.39
C HIS A 560 -4.38 11.87 44.11
N HIS A 561 -3.62 10.88 43.59
CA HIS A 561 -3.88 10.21 42.32
C HIS A 561 -5.34 9.67 42.16
N ASP A 562 -6.02 9.33 43.26
CA ASP A 562 -7.41 8.85 43.22
C ASP A 562 -8.37 9.87 42.58
N LEU A 563 -8.04 11.18 42.66
CA LEU A 563 -8.80 12.23 41.97
C LEU A 563 -8.45 12.32 40.47
N LEU A 564 -7.33 11.75 40.07
CA LEU A 564 -6.78 11.86 38.72
C LEU A 564 -7.03 10.60 37.85
N LEU A 565 -7.64 9.53 38.40
CA LEU A 565 -7.99 8.32 37.65
C LEU A 565 -9.26 8.51 36.78
N ARG A 566 -9.35 9.67 36.18
CA ARG A 566 -10.36 10.06 35.20
C ARG A 566 -9.84 11.22 34.37
N LYS A 567 -10.40 11.45 33.19
CA LYS A 567 -10.04 12.63 32.41
C LYS A 567 -10.40 13.89 33.22
N GLY A 568 -9.48 14.86 33.24
CA GLY A 568 -9.66 16.15 33.88
C GLY A 568 -10.79 16.98 33.22
N VAL A 569 -11.29 17.97 33.94
CA VAL A 569 -12.32 18.90 33.45
C VAL A 569 -11.65 20.22 33.15
N TYR A 570 -11.73 20.69 31.89
CA TYR A 570 -10.98 21.84 31.43
C TYR A 570 -11.84 22.83 30.62
N PRO A 571 -11.75 24.15 30.85
CA PRO A 571 -12.58 25.16 30.22
C PRO A 571 -12.00 25.65 28.88
N TYR A 572 -11.94 24.79 27.87
CA TYR A 572 -11.27 25.06 26.59
C TYR A 572 -11.70 26.38 25.93
N GLY A 573 -13.01 26.63 25.83
CA GLY A 573 -13.55 27.84 25.20
C GLY A 573 -13.27 29.14 25.98
N TYR A 574 -12.95 29.05 27.27
CA TYR A 574 -12.61 30.17 28.13
C TYR A 574 -11.13 30.58 27.99
N MET A 575 -10.24 29.62 27.68
CA MET A 575 -8.82 29.86 27.51
C MET A 575 -8.57 30.48 26.12
N ASP A 576 -8.83 31.76 26.01
CA ASP A 576 -8.80 32.55 24.77
C ASP A 576 -7.52 33.40 24.62
N SER A 577 -6.69 33.47 25.63
CA SER A 577 -5.46 34.26 25.66
C SER A 577 -4.49 33.78 26.75
N PHE A 578 -3.19 34.06 26.61
CA PHE A 578 -2.18 33.77 27.64
C PHE A 578 -2.49 34.47 28.98
N ALA A 579 -3.17 35.62 28.96
CA ALA A 579 -3.53 36.33 30.19
C ALA A 579 -4.47 35.54 31.11
N ARG A 580 -5.20 34.52 30.59
CA ARG A 580 -6.03 33.63 31.40
C ARG A 580 -5.20 32.75 32.35
N PHE A 581 -3.97 32.44 32.01
CA PHE A 581 -3.12 31.64 32.87
C PHE A 581 -2.77 32.32 34.20
N ASP A 582 -2.75 33.63 34.23
CA ASP A 582 -2.48 34.46 35.45
C ASP A 582 -3.68 34.51 36.40
N GLU A 583 -4.88 34.06 36.00
CA GLU A 583 -6.05 34.10 36.83
C GLU A 583 -5.90 33.25 38.09
N THR A 584 -6.23 33.80 39.27
CA THR A 584 -5.99 33.15 40.57
C THR A 584 -7.21 32.41 41.11
N GLN A 585 -8.25 32.21 40.29
CA GLN A 585 -9.48 31.53 40.67
C GLN A 585 -9.96 30.66 39.51
N LEU A 586 -10.50 29.47 39.86
CA LEU A 586 -11.17 28.63 38.89
C LEU A 586 -12.39 29.39 38.30
N PRO A 587 -12.55 29.46 36.97
CA PRO A 587 -13.64 30.18 36.35
C PRO A 587 -15.01 29.56 36.70
N PRO A 588 -16.12 30.32 36.59
CA PRO A 588 -17.45 29.80 36.92
C PRO A 588 -17.87 28.67 35.98
N LYS A 589 -18.82 27.82 36.42
CA LYS A 589 -19.31 26.67 35.66
C LYS A 589 -19.68 27.00 34.20
N SER A 590 -20.25 28.20 33.97
CA SER A 590 -20.62 28.66 32.61
C SER A 590 -19.40 28.81 31.66
N ALA A 591 -18.20 28.99 32.19
CA ALA A 591 -16.99 29.08 31.38
C ALA A 591 -16.54 27.73 30.80
N PHE A 592 -17.09 26.62 31.29
CA PHE A 592 -16.80 25.26 30.80
C PHE A 592 -17.77 24.81 29.69
N GLU A 593 -18.62 25.72 29.19
CA GLU A 593 -19.49 25.42 28.06
C GLU A 593 -18.65 25.21 26.77
N SER A 594 -18.94 24.13 26.06
CA SER A 594 -18.30 23.84 24.80
C SER A 594 -18.83 24.71 23.68
N SER A 595 -18.02 25.54 23.09
CA SER A 595 -18.37 26.32 21.89
C SER A 595 -18.70 25.48 20.66
N LEU A 596 -18.30 24.20 20.64
CA LEU A 596 -18.54 23.26 19.54
C LEU A 596 -19.91 22.59 19.64
N THR A 597 -20.31 22.19 20.86
CA THR A 597 -21.58 21.45 21.08
C THR A 597 -22.69 22.33 21.66
N GLY A 598 -22.34 23.47 22.25
CA GLY A 598 -23.27 24.31 23.02
C GLY A 598 -23.70 23.66 24.34
N GLU A 599 -23.01 22.63 24.79
CA GLU A 599 -23.30 21.90 26.03
C GLU A 599 -22.36 22.35 27.16
N GLY A 600 -22.90 22.56 28.34
CA GLY A 600 -22.14 22.80 29.55
C GLY A 600 -21.75 21.48 30.24
N ILE A 601 -20.91 21.58 31.28
CA ILE A 601 -20.51 20.43 32.10
C ILE A 601 -21.57 20.15 33.20
N SER A 602 -21.58 18.93 33.74
CA SER A 602 -22.45 18.54 34.86
C SER A 602 -22.03 19.25 36.14
N ASP A 603 -22.97 19.29 37.16
CA ASP A 603 -22.62 19.80 38.48
C ASP A 603 -21.57 18.97 39.16
N ALA A 604 -21.55 17.65 38.91
CA ALA A 604 -20.57 16.73 39.44
C ALA A 604 -19.16 16.99 38.86
N ASP A 605 -19.07 17.29 37.56
CA ASP A 605 -17.77 17.61 36.91
C ASP A 605 -17.24 18.96 37.40
N TYR A 606 -18.08 19.97 37.58
CA TYR A 606 -17.66 21.26 38.12
C TYR A 606 -17.21 21.11 39.60
N ALA A 607 -17.95 20.36 40.41
CA ALA A 607 -17.52 20.06 41.79
C ALA A 607 -16.21 19.30 41.83
N HIS A 608 -15.96 18.38 40.88
CA HIS A 608 -14.70 17.70 40.73
C HIS A 608 -13.56 18.69 40.39
N ALA A 609 -13.77 19.60 39.43
CA ALA A 609 -12.77 20.64 39.06
C ALA A 609 -12.42 21.51 40.27
N GLN A 610 -13.43 21.92 41.06
CA GLN A 610 -13.23 22.69 42.30
C GLN A 610 -12.41 21.86 43.33
N ASN A 611 -12.73 20.60 43.50
CA ASN A 611 -12.01 19.71 44.42
C ASN A 611 -10.54 19.52 44.01
N VAL A 612 -10.29 19.32 42.71
CA VAL A 612 -8.92 19.25 42.17
C VAL A 612 -8.17 20.55 42.42
N TRP A 613 -8.78 21.71 42.09
CA TRP A 613 -8.18 23.02 42.34
C TRP A 613 -7.75 23.20 43.80
N GLN A 614 -8.65 22.85 44.74
CA GLN A 614 -8.37 22.99 46.16
C GLN A 614 -7.34 21.96 46.67
N THR A 615 -7.47 20.71 46.31
CA THR A 615 -6.62 19.64 46.81
C THR A 615 -5.19 19.75 46.33
N PHE A 616 -4.97 20.25 45.11
CA PHE A 616 -3.64 20.50 44.56
C PHE A 616 -3.15 21.93 44.84
N GLU A 617 -3.89 22.71 45.60
CA GLU A 617 -3.52 24.07 45.98
C GLU A 617 -3.13 24.95 44.76
N CYS A 618 -3.89 24.79 43.64
CA CYS A 618 -3.63 25.56 42.43
C CYS A 618 -3.77 27.06 42.73
N SER A 619 -2.70 27.81 42.55
CA SER A 619 -2.66 29.25 42.81
C SER A 619 -3.07 30.07 41.60
N THR A 620 -2.94 29.51 40.40
CA THR A 620 -3.26 30.13 39.12
C THR A 620 -3.92 29.13 38.16
N MET A 621 -4.53 29.65 37.10
CA MET A 621 -5.01 28.80 36.01
C MET A 621 -3.88 28.08 35.28
N GLU A 622 -2.66 28.63 35.26
CA GLU A 622 -1.48 27.93 34.75
C GLU A 622 -1.20 26.66 35.54
N ALA A 623 -1.18 26.73 36.89
CA ALA A 623 -0.95 25.56 37.74
C ALA A 623 -2.05 24.48 37.56
N TYR A 624 -3.29 24.88 37.34
CA TYR A 624 -4.40 23.98 37.04
C TYR A 624 -4.24 23.35 35.65
N HIS A 625 -3.83 24.13 34.67
CA HIS A 625 -3.55 23.71 33.30
C HIS A 625 -2.41 22.69 33.23
N ASP A 626 -1.30 22.96 33.90
CA ASP A 626 -0.14 22.05 33.96
C ASP A 626 -0.50 20.71 34.58
N LEU A 627 -1.28 20.73 35.67
CA LEU A 627 -1.79 19.52 36.30
C LEU A 627 -2.73 18.76 35.36
N TYR A 628 -3.58 19.47 34.64
CA TYR A 628 -4.48 18.88 33.66
C TYR A 628 -3.70 18.18 32.56
N LEU A 629 -2.75 18.85 31.92
CA LEU A 629 -1.92 18.33 30.84
C LEU A 629 -1.02 17.17 31.32
N GLN A 630 -0.44 17.27 32.52
CA GLN A 630 0.32 16.18 33.12
C GLN A 630 -0.54 14.93 33.33
N THR A 631 -1.76 15.13 33.82
CA THR A 631 -2.70 14.01 34.05
C THR A 631 -3.07 13.32 32.73
N ASP A 632 -3.35 14.09 31.67
CA ASP A 632 -3.72 13.52 30.35
C ASP A 632 -2.56 12.73 29.75
N VAL A 633 -1.30 13.23 29.83
CA VAL A 633 -0.11 12.50 29.37
C VAL A 633 0.10 11.21 30.16
N TYR A 634 -0.07 11.23 31.48
CA TYR A 634 0.15 10.04 32.32
C TYR A 634 -0.96 9.01 32.14
N LEU A 635 -2.20 9.44 32.01
CA LEU A 635 -3.34 8.55 31.71
C LEU A 635 -3.17 7.90 30.33
N LEU A 636 -2.77 8.67 29.33
CA LEU A 636 -2.46 8.14 28.01
C LEU A 636 -1.35 7.08 28.08
N ALA A 637 -0.27 7.38 28.82
CA ALA A 637 0.84 6.45 29.01
C ALA A 637 0.37 5.13 29.67
N ASP A 638 -0.36 5.21 30.78
CA ASP A 638 -0.82 4.04 31.53
C ASP A 638 -1.77 3.17 30.69
N VAL A 639 -2.73 3.79 29.99
CA VAL A 639 -3.70 3.12 29.11
C VAL A 639 -2.99 2.42 27.95
N PHE A 640 -2.09 3.12 27.24
CA PHE A 640 -1.42 2.55 26.08
C PHE A 640 -0.37 1.51 26.48
N GLU A 641 0.33 1.68 27.61
CA GLU A 641 1.24 0.66 28.18
C GLU A 641 0.48 -0.61 28.59
N HIS A 642 -0.71 -0.48 29.15
CA HIS A 642 -1.56 -1.62 29.45
C HIS A 642 -1.95 -2.38 28.18
N PHE A 643 -2.38 -1.67 27.15
CA PHE A 643 -2.67 -2.24 25.84
C PHE A 643 -1.44 -2.95 25.24
N ARG A 644 -0.27 -2.30 25.23
CA ARG A 644 0.98 -2.87 24.70
C ARG A 644 1.34 -4.19 25.42
N LYS A 645 1.30 -4.20 26.76
CA LYS A 645 1.63 -5.39 27.58
C LYS A 645 0.65 -6.53 27.32
N THR A 646 -0.64 -6.24 27.23
CA THR A 646 -1.68 -7.23 26.93
C THR A 646 -1.50 -7.81 25.53
N ALA A 647 -1.28 -6.96 24.53
CA ALA A 647 -1.07 -7.34 23.16
C ALA A 647 0.22 -8.15 22.97
N TYR A 648 1.31 -7.72 23.63
CA TYR A 648 2.59 -8.44 23.61
C TYR A 648 2.49 -9.82 24.27
N LYS A 649 1.83 -9.91 25.43
CA LYS A 649 1.59 -11.18 26.13
C LYS A 649 0.80 -12.16 25.26
N THR A 650 -0.15 -11.68 24.49
CA THR A 650 -1.05 -12.53 23.67
C THR A 650 -0.39 -12.95 22.36
N TYR A 651 0.24 -12.01 21.64
CA TYR A 651 0.73 -12.24 20.28
C TYR A 651 2.26 -12.17 20.15
N GLY A 652 3.00 -11.77 21.20
CA GLY A 652 4.45 -11.63 21.19
C GLY A 652 4.96 -10.56 20.20
N LEU A 653 4.16 -9.54 19.96
CA LEU A 653 4.46 -8.39 19.09
C LEU A 653 4.17 -7.10 19.87
N ASP A 654 5.09 -6.11 19.77
CA ASP A 654 4.86 -4.82 20.42
C ASP A 654 4.11 -3.87 19.48
N PRO A 655 2.89 -3.40 19.85
CA PRO A 655 2.12 -2.41 19.09
C PRO A 655 2.87 -1.12 18.74
N ALA A 656 3.85 -0.71 19.55
CA ALA A 656 4.66 0.50 19.33
C ALA A 656 5.46 0.50 18.00
N HIS A 657 5.62 -0.66 17.37
CA HIS A 657 6.26 -0.75 16.05
C HIS A 657 5.31 -0.47 14.88
N TYR A 658 4.01 -0.38 15.12
CA TYR A 658 2.96 -0.24 14.11
C TYR A 658 2.38 1.17 14.10
N LEU A 659 1.64 1.48 13.05
CA LEU A 659 0.97 2.78 12.89
C LEU A 659 -0.53 2.70 13.22
N THR A 660 -1.12 1.52 13.08
CA THR A 660 -2.55 1.31 13.28
C THR A 660 -2.84 -0.12 13.74
N LEU A 661 -3.98 -0.31 14.40
CA LEU A 661 -4.45 -1.63 14.84
C LEU A 661 -4.59 -2.64 13.66
N PRO A 662 -5.12 -2.28 12.48
CA PRO A 662 -5.16 -3.22 11.35
C PRO A 662 -3.79 -3.75 10.94
N GLY A 663 -2.76 -2.90 10.90
CA GLY A 663 -1.40 -3.34 10.58
C GLY A 663 -0.82 -4.27 11.65
N TYR A 664 -1.06 -3.97 12.93
CA TYR A 664 -0.69 -4.85 14.04
C TYR A 664 -1.44 -6.19 13.97
N ALA A 665 -2.77 -6.16 13.80
CA ALA A 665 -3.61 -7.35 13.75
C ALA A 665 -3.24 -8.29 12.59
N TRP A 666 -2.83 -7.72 11.45
CA TRP A 666 -2.36 -8.49 10.29
C TRP A 666 -1.10 -9.30 10.61
N ASP A 667 -0.08 -8.67 11.17
CA ASP A 667 1.14 -9.37 11.58
C ASP A 667 0.88 -10.36 12.72
N ALA A 668 0.00 -10.00 13.67
CA ALA A 668 -0.44 -10.89 14.75
C ALA A 668 -1.13 -12.15 14.20
N LEU A 669 -2.02 -11.99 13.19
CA LEU A 669 -2.66 -13.11 12.49
C LEU A 669 -1.62 -14.04 11.86
N LEU A 670 -0.73 -13.49 11.02
CA LEU A 670 0.29 -14.27 10.31
C LEU A 670 1.21 -15.00 11.29
N ARG A 671 1.62 -14.33 12.39
CA ARG A 671 2.48 -14.91 13.40
C ARG A 671 1.76 -15.98 14.23
N PHE A 672 0.55 -15.70 14.70
CA PHE A 672 -0.20 -16.60 15.57
C PHE A 672 -0.63 -17.88 14.85
N THR A 673 -1.08 -17.76 13.58
CA THR A 673 -1.54 -18.89 12.79
C THR A 673 -0.42 -19.61 12.04
N GLN A 674 0.75 -18.99 11.86
CA GLN A 674 1.86 -19.46 11.01
C GLN A 674 1.42 -19.73 9.56
N ILE A 675 0.36 -19.06 9.11
CA ILE A 675 -0.18 -19.27 7.77
C ILE A 675 0.72 -18.66 6.69
N GLU A 676 0.86 -19.38 5.60
CA GLU A 676 1.46 -18.87 4.37
C GLU A 676 0.37 -18.60 3.34
N LEU A 677 0.28 -17.35 2.87
CA LEU A 677 -0.72 -16.90 1.91
C LEU A 677 -0.07 -16.68 0.54
N GLN A 678 -0.63 -17.28 -0.50
CA GLN A 678 -0.17 -17.02 -1.85
C GLN A 678 -0.73 -15.68 -2.35
N LEU A 679 0.15 -14.83 -2.87
CA LEU A 679 -0.20 -13.57 -3.50
C LEU A 679 -0.60 -13.79 -4.96
N LEU A 680 -1.50 -12.97 -5.46
CA LEU A 680 -1.84 -12.95 -6.87
C LEU A 680 -0.64 -12.42 -7.68
N THR A 681 -0.16 -13.22 -8.63
CA THR A 681 0.95 -12.87 -9.52
C THR A 681 0.49 -12.46 -10.93
N ASP A 682 -0.78 -12.67 -11.23
CA ASP A 682 -1.45 -12.28 -12.46
C ASP A 682 -2.15 -10.93 -12.24
N VAL A 683 -1.81 -9.92 -13.03
CA VAL A 683 -2.39 -8.58 -12.90
C VAL A 683 -3.88 -8.56 -13.21
N ASP A 684 -4.36 -9.43 -14.11
CA ASP A 684 -5.78 -9.50 -14.46
C ASP A 684 -6.60 -10.12 -13.32
N MET A 685 -6.06 -11.13 -12.63
CA MET A 685 -6.66 -11.66 -11.40
C MET A 685 -6.71 -10.61 -10.30
N HIS A 686 -5.62 -9.85 -10.12
CA HIS A 686 -5.57 -8.77 -9.14
C HIS A 686 -6.64 -7.71 -9.43
N LEU A 687 -6.73 -7.22 -10.66
CA LEU A 687 -7.73 -6.23 -11.07
C LEU A 687 -9.16 -6.76 -10.97
N PHE A 688 -9.37 -8.03 -11.28
CA PHE A 688 -10.68 -8.71 -11.14
C PHE A 688 -11.14 -8.71 -9.68
N VAL A 689 -10.28 -9.14 -8.76
CA VAL A 689 -10.59 -9.13 -7.31
C VAL A 689 -10.76 -7.71 -6.80
N GLU A 690 -9.86 -6.78 -7.18
CA GLU A 690 -9.93 -5.37 -6.78
C GLU A 690 -11.24 -4.70 -7.21
N ALA A 691 -11.72 -4.99 -8.41
CA ALA A 691 -13.00 -4.48 -8.91
C ALA A 691 -14.19 -4.93 -8.05
N GLY A 692 -14.10 -6.11 -7.42
CA GLY A 692 -15.10 -6.67 -6.51
C GLY A 692 -15.01 -6.14 -5.08
N LEU A 693 -13.92 -5.48 -4.68
CA LEU A 693 -13.75 -4.89 -3.35
C LEU A 693 -14.58 -3.61 -3.23
N ARG A 694 -15.88 -3.77 -3.05
CA ARG A 694 -16.85 -2.69 -2.85
C ARG A 694 -17.58 -2.93 -1.54
N GLY A 695 -17.75 -1.86 -0.76
CA GLY A 695 -18.46 -1.93 0.50
C GLY A 695 -18.90 -0.56 0.97
N GLY A 696 -19.57 -0.51 2.12
CA GLY A 696 -19.91 0.73 2.79
C GLY A 696 -21.03 1.54 2.12
N ILE A 697 -21.78 0.98 1.18
CA ILE A 697 -23.01 1.60 0.66
C ILE A 697 -24.18 1.10 1.49
N SER A 698 -24.74 2.00 2.28
CA SER A 698 -25.97 1.78 3.03
C SER A 698 -26.97 2.87 2.66
N MET A 699 -28.16 2.49 2.27
CA MET A 699 -29.20 3.43 1.89
C MET A 699 -30.59 2.88 2.21
N ALA A 700 -31.52 3.76 2.57
CA ALA A 700 -32.92 3.41 2.65
C ALA A 700 -33.48 3.27 1.23
N SER A 701 -33.79 2.04 0.83
CA SER A 701 -34.43 1.78 -0.46
C SER A 701 -35.87 2.29 -0.51
N GLN A 702 -36.51 2.29 0.63
CA GLN A 702 -37.84 2.85 0.84
C GLN A 702 -37.81 3.80 2.03
N ARG A 703 -38.15 5.10 1.82
CA ARG A 703 -38.03 6.14 2.84
C ARG A 703 -39.17 6.17 3.84
N TYR A 704 -40.32 5.59 3.50
CA TYR A 704 -41.49 5.55 4.32
C TYR A 704 -42.11 4.17 4.34
N GLY A 705 -42.45 3.70 5.52
CA GLY A 705 -43.20 2.47 5.74
C GLY A 705 -44.19 2.66 6.86
N LYS A 706 -45.41 2.16 6.70
CA LYS A 706 -46.45 2.18 7.73
C LYS A 706 -46.96 0.75 7.94
N ALA A 707 -46.93 0.30 9.16
CA ALA A 707 -47.56 -0.97 9.53
C ALA A 707 -49.09 -0.79 9.64
N ASN A 708 -49.82 -1.89 9.47
CA ASN A 708 -51.24 -2.00 9.70
C ASN A 708 -51.52 -3.35 10.36
N ASN A 709 -51.65 -3.38 11.68
CA ASN A 709 -51.93 -4.63 12.41
C ASN A 709 -52.81 -4.39 13.65
N PRO A 710 -53.43 -5.46 14.17
CA PRO A 710 -54.40 -5.36 15.27
C PRO A 710 -53.89 -4.77 16.58
N THR A 711 -52.58 -4.64 16.76
CA THR A 711 -51.96 -4.07 17.98
C THR A 711 -51.80 -2.55 17.89
N MET A 712 -52.20 -1.93 16.76
CA MET A 712 -52.05 -0.50 16.52
C MET A 712 -53.38 0.21 16.74
N ASP A 713 -53.39 1.40 17.37
CA ASP A 713 -54.57 2.24 17.61
C ASP A 713 -55.29 2.60 16.31
N GLN A 714 -54.56 2.71 15.20
CA GLN A 714 -55.12 3.10 13.90
C GLN A 714 -55.25 1.89 12.94
N TYR A 715 -55.49 0.68 13.48
CA TYR A 715 -55.67 -0.50 12.67
C TYR A 715 -56.88 -0.38 11.75
N ASN A 716 -56.65 -0.63 10.46
CA ASN A 716 -57.68 -0.70 9.45
C ASN A 716 -57.88 -2.15 8.98
N PRO A 717 -58.98 -2.83 9.39
CA PRO A 717 -59.19 -4.25 9.01
C PRO A 717 -59.53 -4.44 7.52
N ALA A 718 -59.80 -3.36 6.78
CA ALA A 718 -60.06 -3.42 5.33
C ALA A 718 -58.75 -3.45 4.50
N GLU A 719 -57.60 -3.18 5.10
CA GLU A 719 -56.28 -3.22 4.46
C GLU A 719 -55.51 -4.48 4.89
N PRO A 720 -54.56 -4.95 4.07
CA PRO A 720 -53.70 -6.10 4.42
C PRO A 720 -52.97 -5.87 5.74
N THR A 721 -52.98 -6.88 6.61
CA THR A 721 -52.16 -6.84 7.84
C THR A 721 -50.67 -6.83 7.51
N SER A 722 -49.94 -5.86 8.07
CA SER A 722 -48.51 -5.70 7.86
C SER A 722 -47.81 -5.27 9.15
N TYR A 723 -46.55 -5.67 9.25
CA TYR A 723 -45.66 -5.38 10.37
C TYR A 723 -44.40 -4.73 9.85
N LEU A 724 -43.78 -3.83 10.63
CA LEU A 724 -42.46 -3.31 10.39
C LEU A 724 -41.50 -3.98 11.38
N LEU A 725 -40.47 -4.59 10.85
CA LEU A 725 -39.38 -5.17 11.64
C LEU A 725 -38.13 -4.33 11.43
N TYR A 726 -37.53 -3.92 12.53
CA TYR A 726 -36.22 -3.28 12.54
C TYR A 726 -35.20 -4.32 13.04
N LEU A 727 -34.29 -4.78 12.15
CA LEU A 727 -33.32 -5.81 12.46
C LEU A 727 -31.92 -5.29 12.13
N ASP A 728 -30.99 -5.61 12.98
CA ASP A 728 -29.56 -5.39 12.78
C ASP A 728 -28.80 -6.71 12.97
N ALA A 729 -27.77 -6.92 12.17
CA ALA A 729 -26.90 -8.07 12.28
C ALA A 729 -25.65 -7.67 13.11
N ASN A 730 -25.64 -8.04 14.38
CA ASN A 730 -24.53 -7.74 15.28
C ASN A 730 -23.21 -8.30 14.75
N ASN A 731 -22.19 -7.45 14.66
CA ASN A 731 -20.83 -7.81 14.27
C ASN A 731 -20.74 -8.59 12.94
N LEU A 732 -21.46 -8.15 11.90
CA LEU A 732 -21.51 -8.82 10.60
C LEU A 732 -20.12 -8.98 9.98
N TYR A 733 -19.25 -7.98 10.10
CA TYR A 733 -17.86 -8.06 9.62
C TYR A 733 -17.05 -9.14 10.36
N GLY A 734 -17.18 -9.23 11.68
CA GLY A 734 -16.55 -10.27 12.48
C GLY A 734 -17.02 -11.66 12.07
N TRP A 735 -18.34 -11.83 11.85
CA TRP A 735 -18.88 -13.09 11.33
C TRP A 735 -18.28 -13.44 9.95
N ALA A 736 -18.19 -12.47 9.03
CA ALA A 736 -17.60 -12.68 7.71
C ALA A 736 -16.12 -13.08 7.80
N MET A 737 -15.36 -12.47 8.69
CA MET A 737 -13.95 -12.81 8.91
C MET A 737 -13.75 -14.22 9.51
N CYS A 738 -14.76 -14.77 10.19
CA CYS A 738 -14.73 -16.16 10.70
C CYS A 738 -15.05 -17.22 9.62
N GLN A 739 -15.46 -16.80 8.43
CA GLN A 739 -15.72 -17.75 7.34
C GLN A 739 -14.44 -18.20 6.65
N SER A 740 -14.52 -19.30 5.89
CA SER A 740 -13.40 -19.79 5.09
C SER A 740 -12.95 -18.76 4.07
N MET A 741 -11.64 -18.52 3.97
CA MET A 741 -11.04 -17.56 3.06
C MET A 741 -10.02 -18.23 2.14
N PRO A 742 -9.80 -17.70 0.93
CA PRO A 742 -8.83 -18.26 -0.01
C PRO A 742 -7.40 -18.05 0.51
N THR A 743 -6.57 -19.09 0.43
CA THR A 743 -5.18 -19.05 0.88
C THR A 743 -4.16 -19.24 -0.24
N SER A 744 -4.49 -20.04 -1.25
CA SER A 744 -3.52 -20.43 -2.29
C SER A 744 -4.18 -21.03 -3.52
N GLU A 745 -3.37 -21.43 -4.50
CA GLU A 745 -3.77 -22.15 -5.71
C GLU A 745 -4.75 -21.38 -6.61
N PHE A 746 -4.54 -20.06 -6.69
CA PHE A 746 -5.35 -19.18 -7.54
C PHE A 746 -5.17 -19.51 -9.01
N ALA A 747 -6.27 -19.82 -9.69
CA ALA A 747 -6.31 -20.15 -11.12
C ALA A 747 -7.59 -19.66 -11.78
N TRP A 748 -7.50 -19.28 -13.05
CA TRP A 748 -8.69 -19.06 -13.87
C TRP A 748 -9.47 -20.37 -14.05
N CYS A 749 -10.79 -20.29 -14.03
CA CYS A 749 -11.69 -21.42 -14.06
C CYS A 749 -12.74 -21.25 -15.16
N ASP A 750 -12.95 -22.29 -15.95
CA ASP A 750 -13.95 -22.31 -17.04
C ASP A 750 -15.27 -23.03 -16.65
N LYS A 751 -15.47 -23.31 -15.35
CA LYS A 751 -16.70 -23.92 -14.86
C LYS A 751 -17.89 -22.98 -15.05
N ASN A 752 -19.00 -23.54 -15.47
CA ASN A 752 -20.23 -22.77 -15.55
C ASN A 752 -20.89 -22.59 -14.17
N LEU A 753 -21.85 -21.67 -14.08
CA LEU A 753 -22.49 -21.31 -12.80
C LEU A 753 -23.16 -22.53 -12.12
N SER A 754 -23.77 -23.45 -12.89
CA SER A 754 -24.43 -24.66 -12.35
C SER A 754 -23.42 -25.60 -11.70
N GLU A 755 -22.23 -25.75 -12.29
CA GLU A 755 -21.15 -26.57 -11.74
C GLU A 755 -20.55 -25.93 -10.46
N ILE A 756 -20.51 -24.61 -10.40
CA ILE A 756 -20.04 -23.86 -9.21
C ILE A 756 -21.06 -24.03 -8.07
N LEU A 757 -22.35 -23.82 -8.35
CA LEU A 757 -23.44 -23.94 -7.37
C LEU A 757 -23.66 -25.37 -6.87
N ALA A 758 -23.23 -26.37 -7.62
CA ALA A 758 -23.30 -27.78 -7.22
C ALA A 758 -22.18 -28.18 -6.23
N GLN A 759 -21.18 -27.30 -5.97
CA GLN A 759 -20.12 -27.60 -5.01
C GLN A 759 -20.65 -27.57 -3.57
N PRO A 760 -20.16 -28.45 -2.69
CA PRO A 760 -20.48 -28.38 -1.26
C PRO A 760 -20.04 -27.03 -0.66
N VAL A 761 -20.79 -26.53 0.32
CA VAL A 761 -20.50 -25.27 1.01
C VAL A 761 -19.15 -25.31 1.76
N ASP A 762 -18.76 -26.52 2.19
CA ASP A 762 -17.50 -26.80 2.89
C ASP A 762 -16.39 -27.32 1.96
N SER A 763 -16.54 -27.12 0.63
CA SER A 763 -15.51 -27.49 -0.34
C SER A 763 -14.18 -26.79 -0.04
N SER A 764 -13.07 -27.54 -0.22
CA SER A 764 -11.71 -26.98 -0.13
C SER A 764 -11.39 -25.98 -1.26
N THR A 765 -12.22 -25.93 -2.31
CA THR A 765 -12.07 -25.00 -3.43
C THR A 765 -13.23 -24.02 -3.43
N GLY A 766 -12.89 -22.72 -3.32
CA GLY A 766 -13.85 -21.62 -3.47
C GLY A 766 -13.77 -20.97 -4.85
N PHE A 767 -14.78 -20.17 -5.19
CA PHE A 767 -14.87 -19.47 -6.47
C PHE A 767 -15.19 -17.99 -6.27
N ILE A 768 -14.51 -17.13 -7.01
CA ILE A 768 -14.83 -15.72 -7.14
C ILE A 768 -15.42 -15.53 -8.54
N VAL A 769 -16.64 -15.03 -8.63
CA VAL A 769 -17.38 -14.93 -9.90
C VAL A 769 -17.82 -13.49 -10.16
N GLU A 770 -17.74 -13.06 -11.42
CA GLU A 770 -18.41 -11.84 -11.90
C GLU A 770 -19.75 -12.25 -12.53
N CYS A 771 -20.83 -11.67 -12.08
CA CYS A 771 -22.17 -11.98 -12.59
C CYS A 771 -23.05 -10.72 -12.67
N ASP A 772 -23.95 -10.72 -13.64
CA ASP A 772 -25.04 -9.75 -13.69
C ASP A 772 -26.18 -10.20 -12.77
N GLN A 773 -26.51 -9.39 -11.78
CA GLN A 773 -27.63 -9.66 -10.90
C GLN A 773 -28.89 -8.98 -11.44
N LEU A 774 -29.87 -9.78 -11.88
CA LEU A 774 -31.20 -9.26 -12.19
C LEU A 774 -31.94 -9.03 -10.86
N SER A 775 -32.15 -7.77 -10.51
CA SER A 775 -33.09 -7.41 -9.42
C SER A 775 -34.51 -7.65 -9.89
N HIS A 776 -35.21 -8.54 -9.22
CA HIS A 776 -36.65 -8.74 -9.40
C HIS A 776 -37.46 -7.68 -8.66
#